data_28102d85f49a9ab926ffe24c497acc79
#
_entry.id   28102d85f49a9ab926ffe24c497acc79
#
_cell.length_a   1.000
_cell.length_b   1.000
_cell.length_c   1.000
_cell.angle_alpha   90.00
_cell.angle_beta   90.00
_cell.angle_gamma   90.00
#
_symmetry.space_group_name_H-M   'P 1'
#
loop_
_entity.id
_entity.type
_entity.pdbx_description
1 polymer ?
#
loop_
_entity_poly.entity_id
_entity_poly.type
_entity_poly.pdbx_seq_one_letter_code
_entity_poly.pdbx_strand_id
1 'polypeptide(L)'
;MTGRRDFLKTAAMGTLAVSPVGSIAGLASEPLVSGELRQRLDEMHQGSWEVDFNERESELVLSNQGALLRGTLRFKSGDELWKVVRSRDGAPGRYALVDKGGDVQGYWLFKQTGALLELQFYHRTAQRFEGRFYYEGDITFFEDAFPCRTRPGVEEKVLQLANGRTDSLLNDSLFSPLHDAVLQMNAAKLAIAYNRDASFAFQMSGDIREAPETTFTFQLLEDYFKNSYVPYYQPIDRERCPVAPTGWMSWNTYFDKATAEDNLKEARIGKRYLQPFGCEFWSIESWQGNSDQLPVRDFYNMNLEVNEKQFPKGMKHLADEIRKLGFRPGLWMAPFGTGNDAFYEEHKGWFLHDEKGQPISSWNGKYTLDPTVKEARDHLREIHRVASHEWGYEFFKIDGMSGRNRGYCAHLYERPEVRARFKDPDCPNPFELCVQAFREGIGEDRVFLACQGHASGPEAAYADASRLGADIVHPNEPVKWSGVLNQASCLLNQAFTHNIVMYADPDTLLVRDLPLEEARTSATIVALPGQLTFFGDKLAGLPSERMKILQQTLPVANVRPVSLYPYFRMLPVWNLSVNHERLGSYNVVAFFNWGDEAATISVTPAELGIPDVDYTGFEFWEQRVFSYKVTDKQLSLEVPPHGVRVVAIHPPRDIPQWVGSDRHIAQNGMEVMDLGWDARQNRLRGTLRLVGSFPLTLFLRVPDSYRFERAACKEASCRVEQKGDLLAITLQRTKSGETDFDILFTAS
;
A
#
# COMPACT_ATOMS: atom_id res chain seq x y z
N MET A 1 22.08 2.15 -16.60
CA MET A 1 20.80 1.78 -15.94
C MET A 1 19.71 2.22 -16.88
N THR A 2 18.93 1.30 -17.40
CA THR A 2 17.79 1.61 -18.27
C THR A 2 16.68 2.17 -17.36
N GLY A 3 16.14 3.34 -17.70
CA GLY A 3 15.05 3.93 -16.94
C GLY A 3 13.78 3.08 -17.01
N ARG A 4 12.82 3.29 -16.10
CA ARG A 4 11.52 2.65 -16.00
C ARG A 4 10.83 2.39 -17.36
N ARG A 5 10.98 3.32 -18.29
CA ARG A 5 10.41 3.23 -19.66
C ARG A 5 11.19 2.31 -20.61
N ASP A 6 12.50 2.21 -20.45
CA ASP A 6 13.33 1.41 -21.37
C ASP A 6 13.19 -0.09 -21.07
N PHE A 7 12.96 -0.43 -19.82
CA PHE A 7 12.65 -1.79 -19.40
C PHE A 7 11.35 -2.31 -20.03
N LEU A 8 10.28 -1.48 -20.00
CA LEU A 8 8.98 -1.86 -20.58
C LEU A 8 8.99 -1.91 -22.12
N LYS A 9 9.82 -1.12 -22.79
CA LYS A 9 9.97 -1.22 -24.26
C LYS A 9 10.59 -2.54 -24.69
N THR A 10 11.43 -3.14 -23.86
CA THR A 10 12.06 -4.44 -24.14
C THR A 10 11.12 -5.61 -23.84
N ALA A 11 10.24 -5.47 -22.86
CA ALA A 11 9.24 -6.48 -22.52
C ALA A 11 8.00 -6.50 -23.45
N ALA A 12 7.73 -5.40 -24.18
CA ALA A 12 6.55 -5.26 -25.05
C ALA A 12 6.62 -6.05 -26.38
N MET A 13 7.63 -6.89 -26.61
CA MET A 13 7.72 -7.77 -27.77
C MET A 13 7.27 -9.22 -27.52
N GLY A 14 6.78 -9.52 -26.33
CA GLY A 14 6.14 -10.81 -26.02
C GLY A 14 4.64 -10.74 -26.24
N THR A 15 4.09 -11.67 -26.99
CA THR A 15 2.65 -11.81 -27.33
C THR A 15 1.79 -11.89 -26.06
N LEU A 16 0.82 -10.99 -25.94
CA LEU A 16 -0.15 -10.93 -24.85
C LEU A 16 -1.11 -12.12 -24.85
N ALA A 17 -1.26 -12.77 -23.72
CA ALA A 17 -2.27 -13.80 -23.51
C ALA A 17 -3.11 -13.48 -22.27
N VAL A 18 -4.43 -13.41 -22.41
CA VAL A 18 -5.37 -13.21 -21.31
C VAL A 18 -6.50 -14.21 -21.38
N SER A 19 -6.77 -14.85 -20.27
CA SER A 19 -8.00 -15.63 -20.08
C SER A 19 -9.18 -14.73 -19.78
N PRO A 20 -10.39 -15.06 -20.21
CA PRO A 20 -11.56 -14.35 -19.77
C PRO A 20 -11.64 -14.48 -18.24
N VAL A 21 -11.61 -13.35 -17.56
CA VAL A 21 -11.99 -13.26 -16.16
C VAL A 21 -13.32 -13.97 -16.04
N GLY A 22 -13.35 -15.10 -15.33
CA GLY A 22 -14.60 -15.77 -15.01
C GLY A 22 -15.54 -14.69 -14.48
N SER A 23 -16.69 -14.56 -15.12
CA SER A 23 -17.61 -13.46 -14.97
C SER A 23 -17.67 -12.96 -13.52
N ILE A 24 -17.24 -11.73 -13.30
CA ILE A 24 -17.63 -10.94 -12.12
C ILE A 24 -19.12 -10.58 -12.29
N ALA A 25 -19.94 -11.60 -12.54
CA ALA A 25 -21.39 -11.50 -12.68
C ALA A 25 -21.99 -11.61 -11.27
N GLY A 26 -21.81 -10.56 -10.49
CA GLY A 26 -22.34 -10.44 -9.14
C GLY A 26 -22.16 -9.05 -8.54
N LEU A 27 -21.36 -8.21 -9.17
CA LEU A 27 -21.26 -6.79 -8.81
C LEU A 27 -22.21 -6.02 -9.74
N ALA A 28 -23.49 -5.98 -9.37
CA ALA A 28 -24.50 -5.15 -10.00
C ALA A 28 -24.31 -3.68 -9.61
N SER A 29 -23.27 -3.07 -10.09
CA SER A 29 -23.15 -1.64 -10.37
C SER A 29 -22.27 -1.54 -11.61
N GLU A 30 -22.68 -0.78 -12.59
CA GLU A 30 -22.05 -0.68 -13.90
C GLU A 30 -20.51 -0.62 -13.77
N PRO A 31 -19.78 -1.50 -14.47
CA PRO A 31 -18.34 -1.47 -14.42
C PRO A 31 -17.85 -0.15 -15.01
N LEU A 32 -16.91 0.50 -14.32
CA LEU A 32 -16.14 1.65 -14.81
C LEU A 32 -15.29 1.31 -16.06
N VAL A 33 -15.46 0.13 -16.61
CA VAL A 33 -14.73 -0.38 -17.77
C VAL A 33 -15.54 -0.04 -19.03
N SER A 34 -14.98 0.79 -19.91
CA SER A 34 -15.59 1.14 -21.18
C SER A 34 -15.86 -0.11 -22.04
N GLY A 35 -16.87 -0.04 -22.94
CA GLY A 35 -17.20 -1.14 -23.86
C GLY A 35 -16.01 -1.61 -24.70
N GLU A 36 -15.08 -0.72 -25.05
CA GLU A 36 -13.84 -1.03 -25.77
C GLU A 36 -12.88 -1.91 -24.97
N LEU A 37 -12.81 -1.73 -23.64
CA LEU A 37 -11.97 -2.58 -22.81
C LEU A 37 -12.56 -4.00 -22.70
N ARG A 38 -13.88 -4.15 -22.67
CA ARG A 38 -14.56 -5.46 -22.77
C ARG A 38 -14.24 -6.15 -24.08
N GLN A 39 -14.31 -5.43 -25.19
CA GLN A 39 -14.04 -5.98 -26.52
C GLN A 39 -12.56 -6.40 -26.64
N ARG A 40 -11.62 -5.63 -26.07
CA ARG A 40 -10.20 -6.01 -26.00
C ARG A 40 -9.96 -7.25 -25.15
N LEU A 41 -10.66 -7.43 -24.03
CA LEU A 41 -10.56 -8.61 -23.19
C LEU A 41 -11.03 -9.89 -23.91
N ASP A 42 -12.01 -9.78 -24.82
CA ASP A 42 -12.53 -10.90 -25.61
C ASP A 42 -11.60 -11.27 -26.78
N GLU A 43 -10.74 -10.35 -27.24
CA GLU A 43 -9.83 -10.53 -28.39
C GLU A 43 -8.42 -11.00 -28.00
N MET A 44 -8.09 -11.13 -26.68
CA MET A 44 -6.75 -11.43 -26.21
C MET A 44 -6.39 -12.91 -26.36
N HIS A 45 -5.17 -13.18 -26.86
CA HIS A 45 -4.65 -14.52 -27.03
C HIS A 45 -4.43 -15.22 -25.69
N GLN A 46 -4.89 -16.47 -25.62
CA GLN A 46 -4.77 -17.31 -24.42
C GLN A 46 -3.41 -18.01 -24.41
N GLY A 47 -2.61 -17.79 -23.37
CA GLY A 47 -1.38 -18.52 -23.15
C GLY A 47 -1.62 -20.02 -22.95
N SER A 48 -0.65 -20.83 -23.32
CA SER A 48 -0.73 -22.28 -23.18
C SER A 48 0.15 -22.77 -22.04
N TRP A 49 -0.35 -23.73 -21.28
CA TRP A 49 0.44 -24.50 -20.33
C TRP A 49 1.10 -25.68 -21.01
N GLU A 50 2.36 -25.92 -20.69
CA GLU A 50 3.05 -27.15 -20.98
C GLU A 50 3.15 -27.97 -19.68
N VAL A 51 2.82 -29.24 -19.79
CA VAL A 51 2.84 -30.18 -18.64
C VAL A 51 3.79 -31.30 -18.96
N ASP A 52 4.88 -31.41 -18.23
CA ASP A 52 5.81 -32.54 -18.28
C ASP A 52 5.82 -33.27 -16.93
N PHE A 53 5.77 -34.61 -16.99
CA PHE A 53 5.72 -35.44 -15.79
C PHE A 53 6.85 -36.45 -15.79
N ASN A 54 7.76 -36.32 -14.81
CA ASN A 54 8.83 -37.25 -14.57
C ASN A 54 8.34 -38.38 -13.66
N GLU A 55 8.05 -39.55 -14.23
CA GLU A 55 7.54 -40.69 -13.49
C GLU A 55 8.49 -41.23 -12.43
N ARG A 56 9.83 -41.11 -12.63
CA ARG A 56 10.82 -41.66 -11.68
C ARG A 56 10.85 -40.87 -10.38
N GLU A 57 10.65 -39.56 -10.48
CA GLU A 57 10.76 -38.65 -9.34
C GLU A 57 9.37 -38.21 -8.83
N SER A 58 8.29 -38.65 -9.52
CA SER A 58 6.94 -38.15 -9.28
C SER A 58 6.88 -36.62 -9.33
N GLU A 59 7.63 -36.02 -10.26
CA GLU A 59 7.78 -34.58 -10.43
C GLU A 59 6.92 -34.09 -11.60
N LEU A 60 6.13 -33.07 -11.36
CA LEU A 60 5.36 -32.35 -12.35
C LEU A 60 6.02 -31.01 -12.63
N VAL A 61 6.30 -30.76 -13.91
CA VAL A 61 6.77 -29.46 -14.39
C VAL A 61 5.65 -28.79 -15.16
N LEU A 62 5.25 -27.63 -14.71
CA LEU A 62 4.29 -26.76 -15.39
C LEU A 62 5.04 -25.54 -15.90
N SER A 63 4.89 -25.23 -17.17
CA SER A 63 5.47 -24.02 -17.74
C SER A 63 4.45 -23.23 -18.55
N ASN A 64 4.60 -21.95 -18.56
CA ASN A 64 3.80 -21.02 -19.37
C ASN A 64 4.66 -19.79 -19.66
N GLN A 65 4.95 -19.56 -20.94
CA GLN A 65 5.68 -18.38 -21.44
C GLN A 65 6.94 -17.96 -20.63
N GLY A 66 7.73 -18.95 -20.16
CA GLY A 66 8.92 -18.71 -19.34
C GLY A 66 8.69 -18.76 -17.83
N ALA A 67 7.46 -18.75 -17.35
CA ALA A 67 7.15 -19.12 -15.97
C ALA A 67 7.26 -20.64 -15.82
N LEU A 68 8.22 -21.12 -15.03
CA LEU A 68 8.46 -22.54 -14.79
C LEU A 68 8.09 -22.88 -13.35
N LEU A 69 7.09 -23.73 -13.18
CA LEU A 69 6.69 -24.29 -11.90
C LEU A 69 7.14 -25.75 -11.85
N ARG A 70 8.02 -26.09 -10.91
CA ARG A 70 8.33 -27.49 -10.63
C ARG A 70 7.71 -27.93 -9.33
N GLY A 71 7.08 -29.08 -9.32
CA GLY A 71 6.46 -29.60 -8.12
C GLY A 71 6.43 -31.10 -8.06
N THR A 72 6.59 -31.60 -6.85
CA THR A 72 6.39 -33.03 -6.53
C THR A 72 4.96 -33.21 -6.07
N LEU A 73 4.20 -33.99 -6.80
CA LEU A 73 2.87 -34.42 -6.43
C LEU A 73 2.92 -35.69 -5.59
N ARG A 74 2.44 -35.59 -4.37
CA ARG A 74 2.37 -36.73 -3.46
C ARG A 74 0.94 -36.94 -3.02
N PHE A 75 0.49 -38.18 -3.16
CA PHE A 75 -0.80 -38.62 -2.69
C PHE A 75 -0.62 -39.45 -1.41
N LYS A 76 -1.27 -39.00 -0.34
CA LYS A 76 -1.30 -39.76 0.93
C LYS A 76 -2.70 -40.26 1.24
N SER A 77 -2.79 -41.56 1.52
CA SER A 77 -3.96 -42.21 2.13
C SER A 77 -3.60 -42.62 3.54
N GLY A 78 -4.04 -41.87 4.55
CA GLY A 78 -3.50 -42.02 5.90
C GLY A 78 -1.99 -41.75 5.93
N ASP A 79 -1.19 -42.73 6.37
CA ASP A 79 0.27 -42.66 6.36
C ASP A 79 0.90 -43.23 5.10
N GLU A 80 0.11 -43.75 4.19
CA GLU A 80 0.59 -44.40 2.96
C GLU A 80 0.77 -43.38 1.82
N LEU A 81 1.96 -43.42 1.20
CA LEU A 81 2.31 -42.64 0.02
C LEU A 81 2.04 -43.43 -1.25
N TRP A 82 1.15 -42.95 -2.12
CA TRP A 82 0.86 -43.56 -3.40
C TRP A 82 1.72 -42.97 -4.50
N LYS A 83 2.00 -43.82 -5.53
CA LYS A 83 2.75 -43.41 -6.72
C LYS A 83 1.81 -42.87 -7.79
N VAL A 84 2.26 -41.88 -8.52
CA VAL A 84 1.61 -41.38 -9.73
C VAL A 84 2.37 -41.95 -10.92
N VAL A 85 1.69 -42.68 -11.81
CA VAL A 85 2.27 -43.28 -13.01
C VAL A 85 1.38 -43.03 -14.23
N ARG A 86 1.96 -43.05 -15.44
CA ARG A 86 1.15 -42.89 -16.66
C ARG A 86 0.07 -43.97 -16.74
N SER A 87 -1.11 -43.57 -17.17
CA SER A 87 -2.20 -44.54 -17.32
C SER A 87 -1.91 -45.53 -18.45
N ARG A 88 -2.20 -46.80 -18.23
CA ARG A 88 -1.94 -47.88 -19.19
C ARG A 88 -2.80 -47.79 -20.45
N ASP A 89 -3.90 -47.04 -20.45
CA ASP A 89 -4.76 -46.80 -21.58
C ASP A 89 -4.19 -45.80 -22.60
N GLY A 90 -3.03 -45.16 -22.27
CA GLY A 90 -2.35 -44.23 -23.14
C GLY A 90 -3.09 -42.91 -23.38
N ALA A 91 -4.14 -42.60 -22.61
CA ALA A 91 -4.87 -41.34 -22.73
C ALA A 91 -3.97 -40.16 -22.38
N PRO A 92 -3.87 -39.16 -23.25
CA PRO A 92 -3.05 -37.97 -23.01
C PRO A 92 -3.45 -37.25 -21.71
N GLY A 93 -2.47 -36.87 -20.91
CA GLY A 93 -2.71 -36.10 -19.66
C GLY A 93 -3.33 -36.95 -18.52
N ARG A 94 -3.50 -38.28 -18.70
CA ARG A 94 -4.07 -39.16 -17.67
C ARG A 94 -3.02 -39.98 -16.96
N TYR A 95 -3.03 -39.93 -15.63
CA TYR A 95 -2.09 -40.66 -14.74
C TYR A 95 -2.86 -41.52 -13.75
N ALA A 96 -2.33 -42.69 -13.41
CA ALA A 96 -2.91 -43.58 -12.41
C ALA A 96 -2.28 -43.33 -11.03
N LEU A 97 -3.10 -43.38 -9.99
CA LEU A 97 -2.69 -43.41 -8.59
C LEU A 97 -2.56 -44.83 -8.15
N VAL A 98 -1.35 -45.24 -7.77
CA VAL A 98 -1.03 -46.65 -7.46
C VAL A 98 -0.55 -46.74 -6.02
N ASP A 99 -1.16 -47.64 -5.25
CA ASP A 99 -0.78 -47.93 -3.86
C ASP A 99 0.52 -48.76 -3.79
N LYS A 100 0.96 -49.09 -2.57
CA LYS A 100 2.16 -49.91 -2.34
C LYS A 100 2.03 -51.34 -2.87
N GLY A 101 0.81 -51.84 -2.96
CA GLY A 101 0.51 -53.16 -3.53
C GLY A 101 0.59 -53.18 -5.06
N GLY A 102 0.64 -52.03 -5.70
CA GLY A 102 0.62 -51.90 -7.15
C GLY A 102 -0.80 -51.81 -7.75
N ASP A 103 -1.83 -51.67 -6.90
CA ASP A 103 -3.22 -51.59 -7.33
C ASP A 103 -3.60 -50.14 -7.64
N VAL A 104 -4.35 -49.93 -8.75
CA VAL A 104 -4.84 -48.60 -9.15
C VAL A 104 -6.02 -48.20 -8.27
N GLN A 105 -5.85 -47.15 -7.50
CA GLN A 105 -6.83 -46.63 -6.59
C GLN A 105 -7.63 -45.45 -7.15
N GLY A 106 -7.12 -44.81 -8.21
CA GLY A 106 -7.76 -43.68 -8.85
C GLY A 106 -6.98 -43.18 -10.05
N TYR A 107 -7.44 -42.05 -10.59
CA TYR A 107 -6.81 -41.41 -11.75
C TYR A 107 -6.69 -39.92 -11.53
N TRP A 108 -5.69 -39.37 -12.19
CA TRP A 108 -5.44 -37.96 -12.28
C TRP A 108 -5.45 -37.51 -13.74
N LEU A 109 -6.24 -36.50 -14.07
CA LEU A 109 -6.39 -35.99 -15.43
C LEU A 109 -5.99 -34.52 -15.46
N PHE A 110 -5.07 -34.18 -16.35
CA PHE A 110 -4.75 -32.82 -16.70
C PHE A 110 -5.58 -32.41 -17.91
N LYS A 111 -6.30 -31.32 -17.79
CA LYS A 111 -7.07 -30.71 -18.87
C LYS A 111 -6.72 -29.25 -18.99
N GLN A 112 -6.36 -28.84 -20.19
CA GLN A 112 -6.07 -27.45 -20.49
C GLN A 112 -7.18 -26.83 -21.32
N THR A 113 -7.56 -25.61 -20.96
CA THR A 113 -8.50 -24.79 -21.72
C THR A 113 -7.97 -23.36 -21.72
N GLY A 114 -7.31 -22.95 -22.81
CA GLY A 114 -6.61 -21.66 -22.87
C GLY A 114 -5.52 -21.57 -21.80
N ALA A 115 -5.52 -20.47 -21.03
CA ALA A 115 -4.57 -20.26 -19.92
C ALA A 115 -4.94 -20.99 -18.63
N LEU A 116 -6.04 -21.75 -18.62
CA LEU A 116 -6.50 -22.53 -17.48
C LEU A 116 -6.01 -23.97 -17.58
N LEU A 117 -5.28 -24.41 -16.56
CA LEU A 117 -4.91 -25.81 -16.35
C LEU A 117 -5.77 -26.37 -15.22
N GLU A 118 -6.55 -27.40 -15.52
CA GLU A 118 -7.36 -28.14 -14.56
C GLU A 118 -6.69 -29.49 -14.24
N LEU A 119 -6.60 -29.80 -12.94
CA LEU A 119 -6.18 -31.09 -12.42
C LEU A 119 -7.39 -31.74 -11.79
N GLN A 120 -7.93 -32.82 -12.41
CA GLN A 120 -9.10 -33.52 -11.93
C GLN A 120 -8.67 -34.87 -11.30
N PHE A 121 -9.14 -35.11 -10.07
CA PHE A 121 -8.90 -36.34 -9.35
C PHE A 121 -10.14 -37.20 -9.34
N TYR A 122 -10.00 -38.43 -9.82
CA TYR A 122 -11.02 -39.49 -9.77
C TYR A 122 -10.58 -40.54 -8.79
N HIS A 123 -11.33 -40.77 -7.72
CA HIS A 123 -10.95 -41.66 -6.65
C HIS A 123 -12.12 -42.47 -6.12
N ARG A 124 -11.86 -43.72 -5.71
CA ARG A 124 -12.91 -44.63 -5.18
C ARG A 124 -13.25 -44.37 -3.71
N THR A 125 -12.34 -43.77 -2.95
CA THR A 125 -12.51 -43.45 -1.52
C THR A 125 -11.94 -42.07 -1.22
N ALA A 126 -12.51 -41.40 -0.23
CA ALA A 126 -12.09 -40.08 0.19
C ALA A 126 -10.66 -40.06 0.73
N GLN A 127 -9.83 -39.15 0.25
CA GLN A 127 -8.40 -39.13 0.55
C GLN A 127 -7.88 -37.70 0.71
N ARG A 128 -6.82 -37.56 1.52
CA ARG A 128 -6.11 -36.29 1.66
C ARG A 128 -5.03 -36.19 0.60
N PHE A 129 -5.06 -35.06 -0.11
CA PHE A 129 -4.04 -34.70 -1.08
C PHE A 129 -3.02 -33.74 -0.46
N GLU A 130 -1.75 -33.94 -0.74
CA GLU A 130 -0.68 -33.03 -0.38
C GLU A 130 0.28 -32.88 -1.56
N GLY A 131 0.41 -31.66 -2.09
CA GLY A 131 1.32 -31.33 -3.18
C GLY A 131 2.25 -30.18 -2.81
N ARG A 132 3.50 -30.27 -3.24
CA ARG A 132 4.47 -29.18 -3.13
C ARG A 132 4.94 -28.79 -4.51
N PHE A 133 4.96 -27.49 -4.77
CA PHE A 133 5.50 -26.93 -6.00
C PHE A 133 6.63 -25.97 -5.67
N TYR A 134 7.68 -26.04 -6.47
CA TYR A 134 8.81 -25.13 -6.42
C TYR A 134 8.82 -24.33 -7.70
N TYR A 135 9.15 -23.07 -7.60
CA TYR A 135 9.44 -22.29 -8.77
C TYR A 135 10.94 -22.39 -9.09
N GLU A 136 11.24 -22.79 -10.31
CA GLU A 136 12.56 -22.70 -10.90
C GLU A 136 12.38 -22.12 -12.30
N GLY A 137 12.91 -20.95 -12.58
CA GLY A 137 12.78 -20.34 -13.90
C GLY A 137 13.55 -19.06 -14.02
N ASP A 138 13.29 -18.32 -15.08
CA ASP A 138 13.86 -17.01 -15.19
C ASP A 138 13.28 -16.14 -14.06
N ILE A 139 14.15 -15.81 -13.18
CA ILE A 139 13.98 -15.59 -11.74
C ILE A 139 13.13 -14.36 -11.40
N THR A 140 12.94 -13.49 -12.39
CA THR A 140 12.37 -12.17 -12.15
C THR A 140 10.88 -12.18 -11.80
N PHE A 141 10.13 -13.18 -12.23
CA PHE A 141 8.68 -13.23 -12.00
C PHE A 141 8.31 -13.27 -10.51
N PHE A 142 9.08 -13.98 -9.67
CA PHE A 142 8.74 -14.10 -8.25
C PHE A 142 9.65 -13.35 -7.30
N GLU A 143 10.66 -12.64 -7.79
CA GLU A 143 11.56 -11.89 -6.92
C GLU A 143 10.79 -10.86 -6.08
N ASP A 144 9.80 -10.21 -6.68
CA ASP A 144 8.93 -9.22 -6.07
C ASP A 144 7.52 -9.73 -5.72
N ALA A 145 7.19 -11.00 -6.03
CA ALA A 145 5.86 -11.54 -5.87
C ALA A 145 5.46 -11.69 -4.41
N PHE A 146 4.16 -11.59 -4.16
CA PHE A 146 3.58 -11.77 -2.84
C PHE A 146 2.21 -12.48 -2.91
N PRO A 147 1.80 -13.17 -1.82
CA PRO A 147 0.49 -13.78 -1.70
C PRO A 147 -0.61 -12.72 -1.71
N CYS A 148 -1.68 -12.99 -2.47
CA CYS A 148 -2.77 -12.04 -2.63
C CYS A 148 -4.12 -12.74 -2.80
N ARG A 149 -5.18 -11.93 -2.80
CA ARG A 149 -6.56 -12.31 -3.10
C ARG A 149 -7.04 -11.50 -4.27
N THR A 150 -7.66 -12.18 -5.23
CA THR A 150 -8.16 -11.56 -6.47
C THR A 150 -9.67 -11.47 -6.52
N ARG A 151 -10.38 -12.06 -5.53
CA ARG A 151 -11.85 -12.07 -5.45
C ARG A 151 -12.33 -11.74 -4.06
N PRO A 152 -13.33 -10.85 -3.92
CA PRO A 152 -13.95 -10.57 -2.64
C PRO A 152 -14.71 -11.77 -2.09
N GLY A 153 -14.69 -11.94 -0.76
CA GLY A 153 -15.59 -12.84 -0.06
C GLY A 153 -17.04 -12.35 -0.09
N VAL A 154 -18.01 -13.25 0.11
CA VAL A 154 -19.45 -12.90 0.00
C VAL A 154 -19.87 -11.86 1.05
N GLU A 155 -19.35 -11.94 2.28
CA GLU A 155 -19.66 -11.02 3.38
C GLU A 155 -18.40 -10.43 4.01
N GLU A 156 -17.46 -10.04 3.17
CA GLU A 156 -16.18 -9.55 3.63
C GLU A 156 -16.32 -8.25 4.42
N LYS A 157 -15.83 -8.24 5.65
CA LYS A 157 -15.81 -7.07 6.55
C LYS A 157 -14.41 -6.69 7.04
N VAL A 158 -13.39 -7.35 6.51
CA VAL A 158 -11.99 -7.18 6.90
C VAL A 158 -11.16 -6.69 5.73
N LEU A 159 -10.47 -5.56 5.89
CA LEU A 159 -9.39 -5.15 5.01
C LEU A 159 -8.13 -5.93 5.37
N GLN A 160 -7.57 -6.68 4.42
CA GLN A 160 -6.36 -7.47 4.62
C GLN A 160 -5.13 -6.71 4.12
N LEU A 161 -4.16 -6.53 5.02
CA LEU A 161 -2.91 -5.82 4.79
C LEU A 161 -1.73 -6.71 5.20
N ALA A 162 -0.53 -6.43 4.65
CA ALA A 162 0.68 -7.16 5.00
C ALA A 162 1.90 -6.24 5.16
N ASN A 163 2.67 -6.47 6.22
CA ASN A 163 3.99 -5.90 6.43
C ASN A 163 5.02 -7.04 6.44
N GLY A 164 5.91 -7.01 5.45
CA GLY A 164 6.81 -8.14 5.21
C GLY A 164 6.20 -9.22 4.31
N ARG A 165 6.91 -10.34 4.17
CA ARG A 165 6.47 -11.52 3.42
C ARG A 165 5.70 -12.43 4.38
N THR A 166 4.40 -12.42 4.28
CA THR A 166 3.51 -13.17 5.19
C THR A 166 2.72 -14.22 4.44
N ASP A 167 2.60 -15.40 5.04
CA ASP A 167 1.68 -16.42 4.58
C ASP A 167 0.29 -16.15 5.13
N SER A 168 -0.73 -16.40 4.33
CA SER A 168 -2.12 -16.29 4.77
C SER A 168 -2.94 -17.43 4.20
N LEU A 169 -3.77 -18.02 5.03
CA LEU A 169 -4.72 -19.07 4.61
C LEU A 169 -5.86 -18.53 3.73
N LEU A 170 -6.00 -17.21 3.65
CA LEU A 170 -7.01 -16.55 2.81
C LEU A 170 -6.51 -16.23 1.38
N ASN A 171 -5.24 -16.47 1.09
CA ASN A 171 -4.68 -16.19 -0.23
C ASN A 171 -5.07 -17.28 -1.23
N ASP A 172 -5.40 -16.86 -2.44
CA ASP A 172 -5.72 -17.73 -3.57
C ASP A 172 -4.74 -17.55 -4.74
N SER A 173 -3.83 -16.59 -4.64
CA SER A 173 -2.99 -16.15 -5.75
C SER A 173 -1.64 -15.64 -5.29
N LEU A 174 -0.72 -15.58 -6.25
CA LEU A 174 0.55 -14.83 -6.18
C LEU A 174 0.51 -13.71 -7.21
N PHE A 175 0.89 -12.51 -6.82
CA PHE A 175 1.00 -11.35 -7.71
C PHE A 175 2.44 -10.87 -7.81
N SER A 176 2.91 -10.70 -9.04
CA SER A 176 4.19 -10.04 -9.35
C SER A 176 3.93 -8.61 -9.84
N PRO A 177 4.23 -7.57 -9.05
CA PRO A 177 4.11 -6.17 -9.48
C PRO A 177 4.97 -5.86 -10.71
N LEU A 178 6.18 -6.41 -10.79
CA LEU A 178 7.11 -6.15 -11.89
C LEU A 178 6.53 -6.57 -13.24
N HIS A 179 5.79 -7.67 -13.29
CA HIS A 179 5.22 -8.25 -14.50
C HIS A 179 3.74 -7.95 -14.69
N ASP A 180 3.09 -7.30 -13.72
CA ASP A 180 1.63 -7.15 -13.69
C ASP A 180 0.90 -8.50 -13.90
N ALA A 181 1.40 -9.55 -13.27
CA ALA A 181 0.92 -10.90 -13.48
C ALA A 181 0.47 -11.58 -12.19
N VAL A 182 -0.65 -12.29 -12.27
CA VAL A 182 -1.23 -13.06 -11.17
C VAL A 182 -1.23 -14.53 -11.52
N LEU A 183 -0.59 -15.35 -10.68
CA LEU A 183 -0.79 -16.80 -10.70
C LEU A 183 -1.90 -17.15 -9.71
N GLN A 184 -3.08 -17.46 -10.22
CA GLN A 184 -4.22 -17.94 -9.44
C GLN A 184 -4.15 -19.44 -9.24
N MET A 185 -4.45 -19.88 -8.03
CA MET A 185 -4.55 -21.28 -7.67
C MET A 185 -5.84 -21.51 -6.90
N ASN A 186 -6.74 -22.32 -7.45
CA ASN A 186 -7.91 -22.77 -6.73
C ASN A 186 -7.56 -24.10 -6.06
N ALA A 187 -7.17 -24.02 -4.79
CA ALA A 187 -6.89 -25.16 -3.96
C ALA A 187 -7.52 -24.97 -2.57
N ALA A 188 -7.80 -26.05 -1.87
CA ALA A 188 -8.46 -25.99 -0.57
C ALA A 188 -7.61 -25.25 0.49
N LYS A 189 -6.30 -25.32 0.38
CA LYS A 189 -5.34 -24.57 1.22
C LYS A 189 -4.10 -24.27 0.40
N LEU A 190 -3.65 -23.02 0.46
CA LEU A 190 -2.41 -22.55 -0.11
C LEU A 190 -1.50 -22.03 1.01
N ALA A 191 -0.32 -22.62 1.17
CA ALA A 191 0.74 -22.12 2.03
C ALA A 191 1.97 -21.82 1.17
N ILE A 192 2.56 -20.64 1.34
CA ILE A 192 3.70 -20.17 0.58
C ILE A 192 4.87 -19.97 1.53
N ALA A 193 5.97 -20.68 1.28
CA ALA A 193 7.21 -20.50 2.01
C ALA A 193 8.24 -19.78 1.13
N TYR A 194 8.86 -18.74 1.65
CA TYR A 194 9.95 -18.03 1.00
C TYR A 194 11.29 -18.61 1.41
N ASN A 195 12.09 -19.01 0.44
CA ASN A 195 13.46 -19.44 0.66
C ASN A 195 14.42 -18.26 0.62
N ARG A 196 15.60 -18.40 1.23
CA ARG A 196 16.62 -17.33 1.30
C ARG A 196 17.24 -16.97 -0.05
N ASP A 197 17.13 -17.84 -1.04
CA ASP A 197 17.64 -17.68 -2.41
C ASP A 197 16.62 -17.07 -3.37
N ALA A 198 15.59 -16.39 -2.85
CA ALA A 198 14.47 -15.81 -3.60
C ALA A 198 13.56 -16.86 -4.30
N SER A 199 13.75 -18.14 -4.08
CA SER A 199 12.82 -19.16 -4.55
C SER A 199 11.60 -19.28 -3.63
N PHE A 200 10.49 -19.75 -4.21
CA PHE A 200 9.27 -20.01 -3.47
C PHE A 200 9.00 -21.51 -3.41
N ALA A 201 8.68 -21.99 -2.23
CA ALA A 201 7.97 -23.23 -2.09
C ALA A 201 6.53 -22.93 -1.70
N PHE A 202 5.55 -23.40 -2.46
CA PHE A 202 4.17 -23.35 -2.02
C PHE A 202 3.62 -24.76 -1.89
N GLN A 203 2.87 -24.96 -0.84
CA GLN A 203 2.21 -26.21 -0.52
C GLN A 203 0.72 -26.03 -0.74
N MET A 204 0.15 -26.88 -1.59
CA MET A 204 -1.29 -27.03 -1.71
C MET A 204 -1.71 -28.30 -1.00
N SER A 205 -2.75 -28.22 -0.22
CA SER A 205 -3.38 -29.41 0.38
C SER A 205 -4.88 -29.33 0.17
N GLY A 206 -5.48 -30.44 -0.15
CA GLY A 206 -6.92 -30.58 -0.32
C GLY A 206 -7.43 -31.85 0.33
N ASP A 207 -8.71 -31.85 0.66
CA ASP A 207 -9.41 -33.00 1.20
C ASP A 207 -10.53 -33.38 0.22
N ILE A 208 -10.44 -34.58 -0.36
CA ILE A 208 -11.41 -35.07 -1.34
C ILE A 208 -12.45 -36.00 -0.70
N ARG A 209 -12.68 -35.86 0.63
CA ARG A 209 -13.56 -36.77 1.39
C ARG A 209 -15.01 -36.75 0.96
N GLU A 210 -15.47 -35.66 0.35
CA GLU A 210 -16.89 -35.46 0.08
C GLU A 210 -17.29 -35.73 -1.37
N ALA A 211 -16.31 -35.86 -2.28
CA ALA A 211 -16.59 -36.08 -3.68
C ALA A 211 -15.58 -37.04 -4.33
N PRO A 212 -16.01 -38.00 -5.17
CA PRO A 212 -15.12 -38.88 -5.92
C PRO A 212 -14.29 -38.14 -6.98
N GLU A 213 -14.64 -36.88 -7.25
CA GLU A 213 -13.99 -36.03 -8.22
C GLU A 213 -13.74 -34.65 -7.61
N THR A 214 -12.49 -34.19 -7.67
CA THR A 214 -12.09 -32.86 -7.23
C THR A 214 -11.26 -32.20 -8.30
N THR A 215 -11.55 -30.93 -8.61
CA THR A 215 -10.83 -30.13 -9.59
C THR A 215 -10.00 -29.06 -8.88
N PHE A 216 -8.71 -29.02 -9.22
CA PHE A 216 -7.80 -27.94 -8.86
C PHE A 216 -7.45 -27.16 -10.12
N THR A 217 -7.27 -25.86 -10.01
CA THR A 217 -6.96 -25.03 -11.16
C THR A 217 -5.74 -24.16 -10.93
N PHE A 218 -4.97 -23.97 -12.00
CA PHE A 218 -3.91 -22.99 -12.11
C PHE A 218 -4.22 -22.07 -13.28
N GLN A 219 -4.11 -20.77 -13.07
CA GLN A 219 -4.34 -19.76 -14.10
C GLN A 219 -3.31 -18.64 -13.97
N LEU A 220 -2.59 -18.35 -15.06
CA LEU A 220 -1.73 -17.18 -15.14
C LEU A 220 -2.53 -16.06 -15.82
N LEU A 221 -2.71 -14.94 -15.14
CA LEU A 221 -3.34 -13.73 -15.63
C LEU A 221 -2.26 -12.68 -15.85
N GLU A 222 -1.92 -12.38 -17.08
CA GLU A 222 -1.01 -11.33 -17.48
C GLU A 222 -1.72 -9.99 -17.62
N ASP A 223 -1.00 -8.88 -17.43
CA ASP A 223 -1.56 -7.52 -17.45
C ASP A 223 -2.80 -7.38 -16.51
N TYR A 224 -2.72 -7.95 -15.31
CA TYR A 224 -3.87 -8.02 -14.39
C TYR A 224 -4.43 -6.64 -14.02
N PHE A 225 -3.58 -5.73 -13.54
CA PHE A 225 -4.00 -4.37 -13.23
C PHE A 225 -4.36 -3.58 -14.47
N LYS A 226 -3.55 -3.68 -15.50
CA LYS A 226 -3.71 -2.95 -16.75
C LYS A 226 -5.06 -3.25 -17.41
N ASN A 227 -5.48 -4.51 -17.40
CA ASN A 227 -6.75 -4.93 -18.00
C ASN A 227 -7.96 -4.76 -17.07
N SER A 228 -7.74 -4.75 -15.73
CA SER A 228 -8.85 -4.71 -14.77
C SER A 228 -9.13 -3.31 -14.22
N TYR A 229 -8.08 -2.54 -13.87
CA TYR A 229 -8.24 -1.33 -13.06
C TYR A 229 -7.34 -0.15 -13.47
N VAL A 230 -6.15 -0.41 -13.98
CA VAL A 230 -5.09 0.58 -14.16
C VAL A 230 -4.51 0.50 -15.57
N PRO A 231 -5.17 1.07 -16.59
CA PRO A 231 -4.73 0.97 -18.00
C PRO A 231 -3.31 1.43 -18.27
N TYR A 232 -2.82 2.37 -17.45
CA TYR A 232 -1.46 2.89 -17.53
C TYR A 232 -0.53 2.27 -16.48
N TYR A 233 -0.78 1.02 -16.09
CA TYR A 233 -0.01 0.36 -15.03
C TYR A 233 1.48 0.42 -15.26
N GLN A 234 2.18 0.84 -14.22
CA GLN A 234 3.62 0.69 -14.04
C GLN A 234 3.91 0.46 -12.55
N PRO A 235 4.78 -0.48 -12.20
CA PRO A 235 5.14 -0.69 -10.80
C PRO A 235 5.86 0.53 -10.24
N ILE A 236 5.76 0.75 -8.92
CA ILE A 236 6.47 1.82 -8.23
C ILE A 236 7.98 1.68 -8.45
N ASP A 237 8.63 2.79 -8.75
CA ASP A 237 10.08 2.89 -8.76
C ASP A 237 10.62 2.94 -7.32
N ARG A 238 11.10 1.80 -6.85
CA ARG A 238 11.62 1.62 -5.49
C ARG A 238 13.00 2.25 -5.27
N GLU A 239 13.76 2.55 -6.32
CA GLU A 239 15.03 3.26 -6.19
C GLU A 239 14.78 4.73 -5.84
N ARG A 240 13.81 5.34 -6.51
CA ARG A 240 13.41 6.73 -6.25
C ARG A 240 12.59 6.89 -4.98
N CYS A 241 11.66 5.99 -4.73
CA CYS A 241 10.69 6.08 -3.66
C CYS A 241 10.53 4.71 -2.98
N PRO A 242 11.45 4.30 -2.08
CA PRO A 242 11.45 2.96 -1.47
C PRO A 242 10.29 2.72 -0.51
N VAL A 243 9.79 3.78 0.12
CA VAL A 243 8.62 3.78 1.02
C VAL A 243 7.76 5.01 0.74
N ALA A 244 6.53 5.03 1.23
CA ALA A 244 5.64 6.18 1.07
C ALA A 244 6.27 7.44 1.70
N PRO A 245 6.25 8.59 0.99
CA PRO A 245 6.82 9.84 1.49
C PRO A 245 6.17 10.33 2.78
N THR A 246 6.98 11.01 3.61
CA THR A 246 6.54 11.66 4.85
C THR A 246 6.90 13.12 4.83
N GLY A 247 6.06 13.98 5.41
CA GLY A 247 6.38 15.40 5.41
C GLY A 247 5.40 16.28 6.15
N TRP A 248 5.55 17.56 5.91
CA TRP A 248 4.62 18.61 6.34
C TRP A 248 4.33 19.55 5.16
N MET A 249 3.11 20.05 5.05
CA MET A 249 2.74 21.00 4.02
C MET A 249 1.93 22.17 4.57
N SER A 250 2.10 23.35 3.99
CA SER A 250 1.60 24.61 4.54
C SER A 250 0.12 24.85 4.31
N TRP A 251 -0.53 24.16 3.35
CA TRP A 251 -1.90 24.45 2.92
C TRP A 251 -2.90 24.46 4.07
N ASN A 252 -3.04 23.37 4.78
CA ASN A 252 -4.12 23.19 5.77
C ASN A 252 -3.97 24.06 7.03
N THR A 253 -2.83 24.70 7.24
CA THR A 253 -2.60 25.65 8.35
C THR A 253 -2.70 27.11 7.90
N TYR A 254 -2.14 27.45 6.74
CA TYR A 254 -1.99 28.82 6.30
C TYR A 254 -2.75 29.14 5.02
N PHE A 255 -3.21 28.13 4.29
CA PHE A 255 -3.84 28.21 2.99
C PHE A 255 -2.99 29.06 2.02
N ASP A 256 -3.55 30.13 1.47
CA ASP A 256 -2.90 31.07 0.55
C ASP A 256 -2.01 32.13 1.24
N LYS A 257 -1.91 32.10 2.57
CA LYS A 257 -1.23 33.16 3.37
C LYS A 257 0.12 32.73 3.93
N ALA A 258 0.60 31.52 3.65
CA ALA A 258 1.88 31.05 4.13
C ALA A 258 3.02 31.93 3.62
N THR A 259 3.89 32.37 4.56
CA THR A 259 5.11 33.11 4.22
C THR A 259 6.35 32.21 4.33
N ALA A 260 7.47 32.65 3.78
CA ALA A 260 8.76 31.99 4.00
C ALA A 260 9.10 31.86 5.50
N GLU A 261 8.79 32.92 6.29
CA GLU A 261 9.04 32.92 7.74
C GLU A 261 8.15 31.91 8.48
N ASP A 262 6.85 31.82 8.12
CA ASP A 262 5.94 30.82 8.70
C ASP A 262 6.45 29.40 8.44
N ASN A 263 6.79 29.10 7.19
CA ASN A 263 7.34 27.78 6.81
C ASN A 263 8.61 27.46 7.59
N LEU A 264 9.56 28.37 7.70
CA LEU A 264 10.80 28.15 8.45
C LEU A 264 10.57 28.04 9.95
N LYS A 265 9.58 28.75 10.52
CA LYS A 265 9.20 28.62 11.92
C LYS A 265 8.67 27.22 12.23
N GLU A 266 7.71 26.75 11.43
CA GLU A 266 7.16 25.40 11.57
C GLU A 266 8.25 24.33 11.33
N ALA A 267 9.12 24.52 10.32
CA ALA A 267 10.20 23.59 10.03
C ALA A 267 11.20 23.43 11.19
N ARG A 268 11.51 24.51 11.96
CA ARG A 268 12.36 24.41 13.14
C ARG A 268 11.72 23.55 14.24
N ILE A 269 10.39 23.63 14.39
CA ILE A 269 9.65 22.77 15.34
C ILE A 269 9.62 21.32 14.82
N GLY A 270 9.33 21.14 13.52
CA GLY A 270 9.37 19.85 12.86
C GLY A 270 10.72 19.14 13.00
N LYS A 271 11.83 19.88 12.86
CA LYS A 271 13.20 19.38 13.09
C LYS A 271 13.37 18.76 14.48
N ARG A 272 12.76 19.37 15.48
CA ARG A 272 12.88 18.89 16.88
C ARG A 272 11.99 17.69 17.16
N TYR A 273 10.74 17.69 16.67
CA TYR A 273 9.71 16.77 17.12
C TYR A 273 9.32 15.70 16.11
N LEU A 274 9.48 15.95 14.81
CA LEU A 274 9.02 15.03 13.75
C LEU A 274 10.18 14.41 12.96
N GLN A 275 11.21 15.18 12.60
CA GLN A 275 12.35 14.68 11.83
C GLN A 275 13.06 13.48 12.48
N PRO A 276 13.29 13.44 13.81
CA PRO A 276 13.92 12.28 14.46
C PRO A 276 13.10 10.99 14.34
N PHE A 277 11.80 11.13 14.06
CA PHE A 277 10.88 10.01 13.83
C PHE A 277 10.77 9.61 12.37
N GLY A 278 11.33 10.37 11.42
CA GLY A 278 11.32 10.05 10.01
C GLY A 278 10.49 10.98 9.12
N CYS A 279 10.15 12.20 9.57
CA CYS A 279 9.57 13.24 8.71
C CYS A 279 10.66 13.77 7.77
N GLU A 280 10.45 13.64 6.45
CA GLU A 280 11.47 13.84 5.44
C GLU A 280 11.29 15.13 4.63
N PHE A 281 10.08 15.38 4.13
CA PHE A 281 9.80 16.50 3.23
C PHE A 281 9.17 17.69 3.93
N TRP A 282 9.43 18.90 3.37
CA TRP A 282 8.78 20.15 3.76
C TRP A 282 8.23 20.84 2.51
N SER A 283 6.89 20.77 2.30
CA SER A 283 6.23 21.20 1.08
C SER A 283 5.61 22.58 1.22
N ILE A 284 5.88 23.44 0.23
CA ILE A 284 5.44 24.83 0.15
C ILE A 284 4.26 24.92 -0.80
N GLU A 285 3.20 25.57 -0.35
CA GLU A 285 1.99 25.83 -1.13
C GLU A 285 1.85 27.34 -1.43
N SER A 286 1.06 27.71 -2.45
CA SER A 286 0.64 29.09 -2.76
C SER A 286 1.80 30.11 -2.86
N TRP A 287 2.88 29.72 -3.48
CA TRP A 287 4.11 30.51 -3.59
C TRP A 287 4.13 31.44 -4.80
N GLN A 288 3.29 31.20 -5.80
CA GLN A 288 3.29 31.92 -7.07
C GLN A 288 2.65 33.30 -6.91
N GLY A 289 3.12 34.25 -7.72
CA GLY A 289 2.48 35.55 -7.87
C GLY A 289 1.03 35.37 -8.34
N ASN A 290 0.11 36.03 -7.69
CA ASN A 290 -1.32 35.96 -8.00
C ASN A 290 -2.02 37.21 -7.46
N SER A 291 -3.30 37.35 -7.77
CA SER A 291 -4.13 38.32 -7.04
C SER A 291 -4.21 37.88 -5.56
N ASP A 292 -4.24 38.83 -4.65
CA ASP A 292 -4.40 38.61 -3.19
C ASP A 292 -5.75 37.90 -2.84
N GLN A 293 -6.49 37.46 -3.84
CA GLN A 293 -7.79 36.83 -3.71
C GLN A 293 -7.82 35.51 -4.50
N LEU A 294 -8.05 34.42 -3.80
CA LEU A 294 -8.35 33.12 -4.42
C LEU A 294 -9.61 33.21 -5.30
N PRO A 295 -9.73 32.49 -6.38
CA PRO A 295 -9.45 31.04 -6.55
C PRO A 295 -8.15 30.73 -7.30
N VAL A 296 -7.74 29.42 -7.27
CA VAL A 296 -6.55 28.88 -7.96
C VAL A 296 -6.45 29.28 -9.45
N ARG A 297 -7.57 29.42 -10.13
CA ARG A 297 -7.63 29.87 -11.53
C ARG A 297 -7.05 31.25 -11.78
N ASP A 298 -6.91 32.07 -10.74
CA ASP A 298 -6.30 33.39 -10.82
C ASP A 298 -4.79 33.34 -10.51
N PHE A 299 -4.25 32.20 -10.20
CA PHE A 299 -2.82 31.96 -9.96
C PHE A 299 -2.03 32.01 -11.27
N TYR A 300 -0.76 32.35 -11.17
CA TYR A 300 0.18 32.37 -12.29
C TYR A 300 0.80 30.98 -12.48
N ASN A 301 -0.06 29.97 -12.63
CA ASN A 301 0.31 28.57 -12.53
C ASN A 301 1.33 28.09 -13.57
N MET A 302 1.42 28.77 -14.71
CA MET A 302 2.32 28.40 -15.81
C MET A 302 3.61 29.20 -15.86
N ASN A 303 3.92 30.03 -14.87
CA ASN A 303 5.19 30.75 -14.82
C ASN A 303 5.87 30.57 -13.45
N LEU A 304 7.09 31.08 -13.35
CA LEU A 304 7.90 31.02 -12.13
C LEU A 304 7.91 32.35 -11.36
N GLU A 305 6.90 33.16 -11.56
CA GLU A 305 6.73 34.39 -10.79
C GLU A 305 6.41 34.09 -9.34
N VAL A 306 7.27 34.56 -8.46
CA VAL A 306 7.16 34.35 -7.02
C VAL A 306 6.37 35.46 -6.37
N ASN A 307 5.52 35.15 -5.41
CA ASN A 307 4.89 36.18 -4.58
C ASN A 307 5.95 36.83 -3.67
N GLU A 308 6.49 37.95 -4.08
CA GLU A 308 7.59 38.65 -3.38
C GLU A 308 7.22 39.14 -1.97
N LYS A 309 5.93 39.37 -1.69
CA LYS A 309 5.46 39.78 -0.35
C LYS A 309 5.61 38.59 0.64
N GLN A 310 5.27 37.41 0.19
CA GLN A 310 5.33 36.20 1.02
C GLN A 310 6.73 35.54 0.99
N PHE A 311 7.44 35.62 -0.14
CA PHE A 311 8.72 34.98 -0.37
C PHE A 311 9.79 35.96 -0.90
N PRO A 312 10.16 37.00 -0.11
CA PRO A 312 10.97 38.15 -0.58
C PRO A 312 12.40 37.79 -1.02
N LYS A 313 12.90 36.62 -0.66
CA LYS A 313 14.23 36.13 -1.06
C LYS A 313 14.16 35.03 -2.14
N GLY A 314 12.96 34.77 -2.66
CA GLY A 314 12.68 33.78 -3.69
C GLY A 314 12.71 32.34 -3.20
N MET A 315 12.25 31.44 -4.08
CA MET A 315 11.99 30.02 -3.75
C MET A 315 13.28 29.22 -3.60
N LYS A 316 14.32 29.54 -4.37
CA LYS A 316 15.64 28.88 -4.19
C LYS A 316 16.22 29.09 -2.79
N HIS A 317 16.18 30.33 -2.29
CA HIS A 317 16.67 30.63 -0.94
C HIS A 317 15.89 29.84 0.11
N LEU A 318 14.57 29.76 -0.02
CA LEU A 318 13.74 28.98 0.91
C LEU A 318 14.07 27.49 0.89
N ALA A 319 14.27 26.91 -0.29
CA ALA A 319 14.69 25.52 -0.44
C ALA A 319 16.04 25.26 0.26
N ASP A 320 17.01 26.16 0.08
CA ASP A 320 18.33 26.06 0.73
C ASP A 320 18.23 26.13 2.27
N GLU A 321 17.37 27.00 2.82
CA GLU A 321 17.13 27.09 4.28
C GLU A 321 16.43 25.85 4.84
N ILE A 322 15.46 25.28 4.11
CA ILE A 322 14.79 24.03 4.46
C ILE A 322 15.81 22.87 4.52
N ARG A 323 16.73 22.79 3.54
CA ARG A 323 17.82 21.78 3.57
C ARG A 323 18.77 21.94 4.73
N LYS A 324 19.11 23.17 5.12
CA LYS A 324 19.94 23.42 6.34
C LYS A 324 19.24 22.93 7.61
N LEU A 325 17.92 22.86 7.62
CA LEU A 325 17.17 22.26 8.72
C LEU A 325 17.17 20.74 8.65
N GLY A 326 17.58 20.14 7.52
CA GLY A 326 17.69 18.71 7.31
C GLY A 326 16.46 18.09 6.65
N PHE A 327 15.56 18.89 6.08
CA PHE A 327 14.42 18.43 5.28
C PHE A 327 14.72 18.51 3.79
N ARG A 328 14.03 17.70 3.01
CA ARG A 328 13.97 17.80 1.55
C ARG A 328 12.84 18.77 1.18
N PRO A 329 13.09 19.81 0.37
CA PRO A 329 12.05 20.79 0.05
C PRO A 329 11.06 20.25 -0.98
N GLY A 330 9.77 20.52 -0.77
CA GLY A 330 8.66 20.20 -1.67
C GLY A 330 7.95 21.44 -2.19
N LEU A 331 7.26 21.31 -3.33
CA LEU A 331 6.57 22.40 -4.00
C LEU A 331 5.23 21.95 -4.57
N TRP A 332 4.20 22.75 -4.38
CA TRP A 332 2.90 22.59 -5.04
C TRP A 332 2.87 23.37 -6.37
N MET A 333 2.26 22.79 -7.41
CA MET A 333 2.02 23.40 -8.72
C MET A 333 0.69 22.92 -9.31
N ALA A 334 0.09 23.71 -10.23
CA ALA A 334 -1.11 23.34 -10.96
C ALA A 334 -1.07 23.87 -12.43
N PRO A 335 -0.12 23.44 -13.25
CA PRO A 335 0.32 24.12 -14.48
C PRO A 335 -0.47 23.74 -15.75
N PHE A 336 -1.76 23.46 -15.67
CA PHE A 336 -2.62 23.18 -16.84
C PHE A 336 -3.28 24.42 -17.44
N GLY A 337 -2.99 25.58 -16.90
CA GLY A 337 -3.53 26.85 -17.33
C GLY A 337 -2.98 27.99 -16.49
N THR A 338 -3.40 29.21 -16.78
CA THR A 338 -2.95 30.41 -16.05
C THR A 338 -4.06 31.41 -15.88
N GLY A 339 -3.96 32.26 -14.84
CA GLY A 339 -4.74 33.46 -14.64
C GLY A 339 -4.01 34.76 -15.07
N ASN A 340 -2.76 34.66 -15.53
CA ASN A 340 -1.93 35.79 -15.88
C ASN A 340 -2.25 36.30 -17.30
N ASP A 341 -2.88 37.49 -17.39
CA ASP A 341 -3.30 38.07 -18.64
C ASP A 341 -2.11 38.45 -19.56
N ALA A 342 -0.99 38.92 -18.99
CA ALA A 342 0.19 39.26 -19.76
C ALA A 342 0.86 38.04 -20.37
N PHE A 343 1.00 36.96 -19.58
CA PHE A 343 1.52 35.68 -20.06
C PHE A 343 0.65 35.10 -21.17
N TYR A 344 -0.67 35.18 -21.02
CA TYR A 344 -1.60 34.72 -22.05
C TYR A 344 -1.45 35.49 -23.35
N GLU A 345 -1.38 36.83 -23.30
CA GLU A 345 -1.25 37.64 -24.52
C GLU A 345 0.09 37.39 -25.26
N GLU A 346 1.16 37.14 -24.52
CA GLU A 346 2.46 36.79 -25.09
C GLU A 346 2.44 35.42 -25.77
N HIS A 347 1.70 34.45 -25.20
CA HIS A 347 1.67 33.07 -25.62
C HIS A 347 0.29 32.59 -26.09
N LYS A 348 -0.53 33.48 -26.65
CA LYS A 348 -1.94 33.23 -27.00
C LYS A 348 -2.19 31.95 -27.78
N GLY A 349 -1.25 31.55 -28.68
CA GLY A 349 -1.33 30.33 -29.47
C GLY A 349 -1.12 29.03 -28.69
N TRP A 350 -0.81 29.09 -27.37
CA TRP A 350 -0.69 27.92 -26.51
C TRP A 350 -2.00 27.54 -25.81
N PHE A 351 -3.03 28.42 -25.92
CA PHE A 351 -4.25 28.28 -25.14
C PHE A 351 -5.44 27.96 -26.04
N LEU A 352 -6.40 27.25 -25.46
CA LEU A 352 -7.63 26.84 -26.12
C LEU A 352 -8.63 28.00 -26.24
N HIS A 353 -9.27 28.09 -27.41
CA HIS A 353 -10.31 29.07 -27.70
C HIS A 353 -11.58 28.37 -28.21
N ASP A 354 -12.74 28.95 -27.86
CA ASP A 354 -14.02 28.50 -28.35
C ASP A 354 -14.26 28.92 -29.83
N GLU A 355 -15.41 28.62 -30.37
CA GLU A 355 -15.79 28.97 -31.77
C GLU A 355 -15.84 30.45 -32.04
N LYS A 356 -15.99 31.27 -30.98
CA LYS A 356 -16.03 32.71 -31.04
C LYS A 356 -14.67 33.36 -30.80
N GLY A 357 -13.62 32.55 -30.65
CA GLY A 357 -12.29 33.01 -30.33
C GLY A 357 -12.11 33.46 -28.87
N GLN A 358 -13.02 33.07 -27.96
CA GLN A 358 -12.90 33.39 -26.55
C GLN A 358 -12.09 32.29 -25.85
N PRO A 359 -11.23 32.63 -24.87
CA PRO A 359 -10.46 31.63 -24.15
C PRO A 359 -11.36 30.63 -23.39
N ILE A 360 -10.98 29.37 -23.42
CA ILE A 360 -11.63 28.32 -22.61
C ILE A 360 -10.99 28.31 -21.23
N SER A 361 -11.81 28.43 -20.17
CA SER A 361 -11.37 28.35 -18.80
C SER A 361 -11.52 26.95 -18.19
N SER A 362 -10.68 26.62 -17.22
CA SER A 362 -10.75 25.42 -16.41
C SER A 362 -10.62 25.74 -14.92
N TRP A 363 -10.60 24.71 -14.08
CA TRP A 363 -10.23 24.88 -12.68
C TRP A 363 -8.80 25.45 -12.52
N ASN A 364 -7.90 25.14 -13.45
CA ASN A 364 -6.48 25.53 -13.39
C ASN A 364 -6.19 26.96 -13.84
N GLY A 365 -7.17 27.69 -14.40
CA GLY A 365 -6.97 29.07 -14.81
C GLY A 365 -8.03 29.61 -15.76
N LYS A 366 -7.97 30.94 -16.00
CA LYS A 366 -8.80 31.63 -16.99
C LYS A 366 -8.50 31.11 -18.41
N TYR A 367 -7.25 30.75 -18.63
CA TYR A 367 -6.67 30.37 -19.90
C TYR A 367 -6.19 28.92 -19.80
N THR A 368 -6.89 27.99 -20.45
CA THR A 368 -6.58 26.56 -20.43
C THR A 368 -5.58 26.23 -21.52
N LEU A 369 -4.53 25.49 -21.16
CA LEU A 369 -3.48 25.04 -22.08
C LEU A 369 -4.04 24.11 -23.16
N ASP A 370 -3.54 24.23 -24.41
CA ASP A 370 -3.62 23.21 -25.45
C ASP A 370 -2.41 22.29 -25.33
N PRO A 371 -2.56 21.04 -24.83
CA PRO A 371 -1.44 20.13 -24.66
C PRO A 371 -0.85 19.59 -25.97
N THR A 372 -1.52 19.82 -27.10
CA THR A 372 -1.02 19.39 -28.42
C THR A 372 -0.02 20.37 -29.02
N VAL A 373 0.09 21.58 -28.43
CA VAL A 373 1.11 22.59 -28.79
C VAL A 373 2.47 22.20 -28.19
N LYS A 374 3.43 21.92 -29.06
CA LYS A 374 4.77 21.46 -28.62
C LYS A 374 5.49 22.47 -27.73
N GLU A 375 5.47 23.74 -28.13
CA GLU A 375 6.12 24.84 -27.41
C GLU A 375 5.56 24.99 -25.98
N ALA A 376 4.27 24.81 -25.83
CA ALA A 376 3.61 24.82 -24.52
C ALA A 376 4.08 23.67 -23.63
N ARG A 377 4.21 22.46 -24.17
CA ARG A 377 4.78 21.32 -23.42
C ARG A 377 6.25 21.50 -23.09
N ASP A 378 7.04 22.06 -24.01
CA ASP A 378 8.44 22.37 -23.74
C ASP A 378 8.58 23.37 -22.59
N HIS A 379 7.67 24.35 -22.52
CA HIS A 379 7.61 25.29 -21.40
C HIS A 379 7.20 24.60 -20.08
N LEU A 380 6.20 23.71 -20.10
CA LEU A 380 5.86 22.91 -18.91
C LEU A 380 7.07 22.10 -18.40
N ARG A 381 7.82 21.48 -19.29
CA ARG A 381 9.05 20.76 -18.94
C ARG A 381 10.09 21.70 -18.31
N GLU A 382 10.27 22.89 -18.89
CA GLU A 382 11.27 23.86 -18.43
C GLU A 382 10.94 24.44 -17.05
N ILE A 383 9.69 24.82 -16.76
CA ILE A 383 9.35 25.36 -15.42
C ILE A 383 9.56 24.31 -14.33
N HIS A 384 9.28 23.03 -14.61
CA HIS A 384 9.53 21.96 -13.65
C HIS A 384 11.04 21.68 -13.51
N ARG A 385 11.80 21.76 -14.62
CA ARG A 385 13.26 21.63 -14.58
C ARG A 385 13.90 22.72 -13.73
N VAL A 386 13.49 23.95 -13.89
CA VAL A 386 13.99 25.08 -13.08
C VAL A 386 13.65 24.88 -11.61
N ALA A 387 12.39 24.55 -11.29
CA ALA A 387 11.97 24.31 -9.91
C ALA A 387 12.73 23.13 -9.27
N SER A 388 12.94 22.06 -10.01
CA SER A 388 13.64 20.85 -9.54
C SER A 388 15.17 21.06 -9.46
N HIS A 389 15.80 21.43 -10.57
CA HIS A 389 17.26 21.36 -10.68
C HIS A 389 17.96 22.68 -10.36
N GLU A 390 17.32 23.84 -10.58
CA GLU A 390 17.93 25.13 -10.25
C GLU A 390 17.53 25.62 -8.86
N TRP A 391 16.25 25.52 -8.49
CA TRP A 391 15.81 25.86 -7.14
C TRP A 391 16.04 24.71 -6.16
N GLY A 392 16.06 23.47 -6.67
CA GLY A 392 16.41 22.28 -5.92
C GLY A 392 15.26 21.66 -5.14
N TYR A 393 14.03 21.83 -5.54
CA TYR A 393 12.91 21.10 -4.95
C TYR A 393 12.96 19.60 -5.33
N GLU A 394 12.52 18.75 -4.41
CA GLU A 394 12.68 17.29 -4.53
C GLU A 394 11.36 16.51 -4.40
N PHE A 395 10.29 17.18 -4.02
CA PHE A 395 8.93 16.63 -3.97
C PHE A 395 8.00 17.61 -4.69
N PHE A 396 7.22 17.11 -5.64
CA PHE A 396 6.30 17.91 -6.45
C PHE A 396 4.87 17.41 -6.27
N LYS A 397 4.03 18.22 -5.63
CA LYS A 397 2.59 18.01 -5.59
C LYS A 397 1.97 18.78 -6.74
N ILE A 398 1.53 18.06 -7.79
CA ILE A 398 0.92 18.67 -8.97
C ILE A 398 -0.58 18.44 -8.93
N ASP A 399 -1.34 19.53 -8.92
CA ASP A 399 -2.78 19.53 -8.72
C ASP A 399 -3.56 19.66 -10.04
N GLY A 400 -4.84 19.23 -10.00
CA GLY A 400 -5.72 19.21 -11.16
C GLY A 400 -5.58 17.99 -12.04
N MET A 401 -5.17 16.84 -11.47
CA MET A 401 -5.00 15.57 -12.17
C MET A 401 -6.33 14.93 -12.62
N SER A 402 -6.34 13.67 -13.01
CA SER A 402 -7.48 13.00 -13.66
C SER A 402 -8.65 12.62 -12.71
N GLY A 403 -8.70 13.20 -11.52
CA GLY A 403 -9.75 12.97 -10.54
C GLY A 403 -11.16 13.37 -11.01
N ARG A 404 -12.17 13.12 -10.18
CA ARG A 404 -13.59 13.22 -10.53
C ARG A 404 -14.13 14.64 -10.78
N ASN A 405 -13.32 15.68 -10.60
CA ASN A 405 -13.77 17.06 -10.83
C ASN A 405 -13.88 17.37 -12.32
N ARG A 406 -15.12 17.53 -12.80
CA ARG A 406 -15.41 17.85 -14.19
C ARG A 406 -14.82 19.17 -14.70
N GLY A 407 -14.35 20.03 -13.81
CA GLY A 407 -13.63 21.27 -14.14
C GLY A 407 -12.14 21.09 -14.43
N TYR A 408 -11.58 19.92 -14.16
CA TYR A 408 -10.18 19.60 -14.42
C TYR A 408 -9.91 19.36 -15.91
N CYS A 409 -8.68 19.63 -16.33
CA CYS A 409 -8.29 19.53 -17.73
C CYS A 409 -8.41 18.11 -18.27
N ALA A 410 -8.16 17.06 -17.49
CA ALA A 410 -8.35 15.68 -17.92
C ALA A 410 -9.76 15.43 -18.47
N HIS A 411 -10.79 15.89 -17.75
CA HIS A 411 -12.18 15.77 -18.22
C HIS A 411 -12.58 16.78 -19.29
N LEU A 412 -11.97 17.98 -19.23
CA LEU A 412 -12.23 19.00 -20.22
C LEU A 412 -11.73 18.58 -21.61
N TYR A 413 -10.54 17.98 -21.65
CA TYR A 413 -9.90 17.53 -22.90
C TYR A 413 -10.61 16.34 -23.57
N GLU A 414 -11.42 15.59 -22.85
CA GLU A 414 -12.23 14.51 -23.40
C GLU A 414 -13.49 14.99 -24.13
N ARG A 415 -13.91 16.24 -23.92
CA ARG A 415 -15.12 16.78 -24.51
C ARG A 415 -14.94 16.99 -26.01
N PRO A 416 -15.83 16.47 -26.89
CA PRO A 416 -15.69 16.59 -28.34
C PRO A 416 -15.55 18.03 -28.85
N GLU A 417 -16.29 18.95 -28.23
CA GLU A 417 -16.24 20.37 -28.58
C GLU A 417 -14.91 21.03 -28.21
N VAL A 418 -14.21 20.55 -27.17
CA VAL A 418 -12.89 21.03 -26.76
C VAL A 418 -11.81 20.37 -27.62
N ARG A 419 -11.91 19.05 -27.85
CA ARG A 419 -10.98 18.32 -28.73
C ARG A 419 -10.90 18.93 -30.12
N ALA A 420 -12.04 19.35 -30.68
CA ALA A 420 -12.10 20.03 -31.97
C ALA A 420 -11.35 21.38 -32.00
N ARG A 421 -10.89 21.91 -30.86
CA ARG A 421 -10.13 23.16 -30.73
C ARG A 421 -8.64 22.96 -30.54
N PHE A 422 -8.18 21.73 -30.32
CA PHE A 422 -6.76 21.45 -30.25
C PHE A 422 -6.07 21.78 -31.59
N LYS A 423 -4.80 22.15 -31.53
CA LYS A 423 -3.95 22.28 -32.71
C LYS A 423 -3.82 20.94 -33.43
N ASP A 424 -3.83 19.83 -32.70
CA ASP A 424 -3.94 18.47 -33.21
C ASP A 424 -5.18 17.78 -32.59
N PRO A 425 -6.37 17.85 -33.23
CA PRO A 425 -7.59 17.25 -32.72
C PRO A 425 -7.58 15.71 -32.65
N ASP A 426 -6.70 15.07 -33.44
CA ASP A 426 -6.57 13.63 -33.53
C ASP A 426 -5.62 13.03 -32.48
N CYS A 427 -5.01 13.86 -31.65
CA CYS A 427 -4.13 13.41 -30.57
C CYS A 427 -4.88 12.44 -29.65
N PRO A 428 -4.44 11.17 -29.47
CA PRO A 428 -5.22 10.18 -28.72
C PRO A 428 -5.33 10.51 -27.23
N ASN A 429 -4.23 10.95 -26.58
CA ASN A 429 -4.13 11.15 -25.16
C ASN A 429 -3.54 12.54 -24.80
N PRO A 430 -4.28 13.63 -25.05
CA PRO A 430 -3.74 15.00 -24.86
C PRO A 430 -3.35 15.30 -23.41
N PHE A 431 -4.08 14.79 -22.42
CA PHE A 431 -3.76 15.00 -21.00
C PHE A 431 -2.45 14.29 -20.60
N GLU A 432 -2.18 13.10 -21.11
CA GLU A 432 -0.94 12.35 -20.87
C GLU A 432 0.30 13.14 -21.31
N LEU A 433 0.20 13.92 -22.40
CA LEU A 433 1.32 14.73 -22.88
C LEU A 433 1.79 15.78 -21.83
N CYS A 434 0.85 16.34 -21.06
CA CYS A 434 1.20 17.23 -19.94
C CYS A 434 1.89 16.46 -18.81
N VAL A 435 1.30 15.35 -18.38
CA VAL A 435 1.85 14.53 -17.28
C VAL A 435 3.26 14.03 -17.60
N GLN A 436 3.47 13.64 -18.86
CA GLN A 436 4.79 13.28 -19.37
C GLN A 436 5.78 14.45 -19.28
N ALA A 437 5.37 15.64 -19.72
CA ALA A 437 6.22 16.83 -19.66
C ALA A 437 6.59 17.19 -18.21
N PHE A 438 5.67 17.04 -17.26
CA PHE A 438 5.97 17.23 -15.83
C PHE A 438 7.04 16.27 -15.36
N ARG A 439 6.89 14.96 -15.58
CA ARG A 439 7.89 13.97 -15.15
C ARG A 439 9.25 14.22 -15.78
N GLU A 440 9.30 14.56 -17.07
CA GLU A 440 10.54 14.87 -17.77
C GLU A 440 11.24 16.11 -17.20
N GLY A 441 10.49 17.14 -16.81
CA GLY A 441 11.02 18.34 -16.17
C GLY A 441 11.44 18.13 -14.72
N ILE A 442 10.62 17.43 -13.91
CA ILE A 442 10.92 17.07 -12.53
C ILE A 442 12.20 16.23 -12.45
N GLY A 443 12.39 15.30 -13.41
CA GLY A 443 13.51 14.36 -13.40
C GLY A 443 13.15 13.03 -12.73
N GLU A 444 13.93 11.99 -13.02
CA GLU A 444 13.66 10.63 -12.57
C GLU A 444 14.03 10.37 -11.09
N ASP A 445 14.75 11.28 -10.46
CA ASP A 445 15.23 11.16 -9.07
C ASP A 445 14.40 11.96 -8.04
N ARG A 446 13.28 12.54 -8.47
CA ARG A 446 12.40 13.38 -7.65
C ARG A 446 11.02 12.74 -7.46
N VAL A 447 10.40 12.99 -6.33
CA VAL A 447 9.06 12.47 -6.01
C VAL A 447 7.98 13.32 -6.66
N PHE A 448 7.04 12.66 -7.33
CA PHE A 448 5.87 13.28 -7.94
C PHE A 448 4.58 12.75 -7.29
N LEU A 449 3.84 13.62 -6.62
CA LEU A 449 2.49 13.37 -6.11
C LEU A 449 1.45 13.95 -7.07
N ALA A 450 0.61 13.10 -7.64
CA ALA A 450 -0.56 13.49 -8.42
C ALA A 450 -1.71 13.89 -7.47
N CYS A 451 -1.90 15.20 -7.26
CA CYS A 451 -3.00 15.68 -6.41
C CYS A 451 -4.32 15.60 -7.18
N GLN A 452 -5.35 15.00 -6.55
CA GLN A 452 -6.62 14.66 -7.18
C GLN A 452 -6.46 13.69 -8.37
N GLY A 453 -5.47 12.79 -8.29
CA GLY A 453 -5.24 11.76 -9.29
C GLY A 453 -6.24 10.62 -9.23
N HIS A 454 -6.11 9.71 -10.20
CA HIS A 454 -6.88 8.47 -10.25
C HIS A 454 -6.02 7.32 -10.80
N ALA A 455 -6.16 6.13 -10.23
CA ALA A 455 -5.39 4.97 -10.67
C ALA A 455 -5.64 4.59 -12.14
N SER A 456 -6.81 4.90 -12.69
CA SER A 456 -7.12 4.69 -14.12
C SER A 456 -6.63 5.80 -15.05
N GLY A 457 -6.10 6.91 -14.51
CA GLY A 457 -5.56 8.00 -15.30
C GLY A 457 -4.10 7.78 -15.71
N PRO A 458 -3.59 8.57 -16.68
CA PRO A 458 -2.23 8.43 -17.18
C PRO A 458 -1.15 8.75 -16.14
N GLU A 459 -1.48 9.49 -15.08
CA GLU A 459 -0.56 9.76 -13.97
C GLU A 459 -0.07 8.48 -13.28
N ALA A 460 -0.81 7.37 -13.37
CA ALA A 460 -0.37 6.07 -12.86
C ALA A 460 0.95 5.59 -13.47
N ALA A 461 1.29 6.04 -14.69
CA ALA A 461 2.56 5.72 -15.35
C ALA A 461 3.72 6.65 -14.95
N TYR A 462 3.44 7.79 -14.32
CA TYR A 462 4.44 8.86 -14.13
C TYR A 462 4.61 9.31 -12.68
N ALA A 463 3.54 9.25 -11.87
CA ALA A 463 3.56 9.67 -10.48
C ALA A 463 4.00 8.54 -9.54
N ASP A 464 4.53 8.91 -8.38
CA ASP A 464 4.92 7.99 -7.31
C ASP A 464 3.83 7.85 -6.26
N ALA A 465 3.01 8.88 -6.10
CA ALA A 465 1.89 8.92 -5.18
C ALA A 465 0.67 9.59 -5.82
N SER A 466 -0.52 9.29 -5.29
CA SER A 466 -1.76 9.91 -5.74
C SER A 466 -2.68 10.23 -4.58
N ARG A 467 -3.24 11.46 -4.57
CA ARG A 467 -4.32 11.85 -3.68
C ARG A 467 -5.58 11.07 -4.02
N LEU A 468 -6.17 10.42 -3.01
CA LEU A 468 -7.31 9.53 -3.19
C LEU A 468 -8.68 10.22 -3.14
N GLY A 469 -8.80 11.30 -2.40
CA GLY A 469 -10.07 11.95 -2.11
C GLY A 469 -10.03 13.47 -2.11
N ALA A 470 -11.15 14.07 -1.70
CA ALA A 470 -11.27 15.51 -1.49
C ALA A 470 -10.37 15.99 -0.35
N ASP A 471 -10.18 17.33 -0.27
CA ASP A 471 -9.46 17.92 0.83
C ASP A 471 -10.14 17.61 2.17
N ILE A 472 -9.33 17.28 3.18
CA ILE A 472 -9.81 16.94 4.53
C ILE A 472 -10.49 18.11 5.21
N VAL A 473 -10.08 19.34 4.84
CA VAL A 473 -10.63 20.58 5.39
C VAL A 473 -10.61 21.68 4.32
N HIS A 474 -11.67 22.49 4.30
CA HIS A 474 -11.72 23.69 3.46
C HIS A 474 -11.22 24.93 4.21
N PRO A 475 -10.76 25.97 3.50
CA PRO A 475 -10.31 27.21 4.11
C PRO A 475 -11.33 27.78 5.10
N ASN A 476 -10.84 28.18 6.29
CA ASN A 476 -11.64 28.75 7.38
C ASN A 476 -12.66 27.82 8.03
N GLU A 477 -12.56 26.49 7.82
CA GLU A 477 -13.35 25.50 8.52
C GLU A 477 -12.50 24.70 9.52
N PRO A 478 -13.10 24.21 10.63
CA PRO A 478 -12.45 23.22 11.46
C PRO A 478 -12.41 21.85 10.77
N VAL A 479 -11.49 21.00 11.15
CA VAL A 479 -11.48 19.58 10.74
C VAL A 479 -12.72 18.91 11.31
N LYS A 480 -13.43 18.11 10.48
CA LYS A 480 -14.68 17.46 10.84
C LYS A 480 -14.58 15.93 10.65
N TRP A 481 -15.36 15.20 11.42
CA TRP A 481 -15.47 13.74 11.26
C TRP A 481 -15.82 13.30 9.84
N SER A 482 -16.65 14.06 9.12
CA SER A 482 -16.96 13.77 7.71
C SER A 482 -15.73 13.76 6.79
N GLY A 483 -14.71 14.57 7.07
CA GLY A 483 -13.43 14.54 6.37
C GLY A 483 -12.67 13.24 6.64
N VAL A 484 -12.63 12.79 7.89
CA VAL A 484 -12.02 11.53 8.31
C VAL A 484 -12.72 10.34 7.65
N LEU A 485 -14.06 10.33 7.61
CA LEU A 485 -14.85 9.30 6.90
C LEU A 485 -14.55 9.29 5.40
N ASN A 486 -14.38 10.47 4.78
CA ASN A 486 -14.01 10.55 3.37
C ASN A 486 -12.63 9.94 3.11
N GLN A 487 -11.62 10.24 3.95
CA GLN A 487 -10.30 9.60 3.87
C GLN A 487 -10.38 8.09 3.94
N ALA A 488 -11.09 7.54 4.94
CA ALA A 488 -11.25 6.11 5.12
C ALA A 488 -11.97 5.45 3.92
N SER A 489 -13.05 6.06 3.43
CA SER A 489 -13.80 5.57 2.28
C SER A 489 -12.99 5.56 1.00
N CYS A 490 -12.25 6.63 0.73
CA CYS A 490 -11.38 6.73 -0.45
C CYS A 490 -10.23 5.73 -0.38
N LEU A 491 -9.63 5.53 0.82
CA LEU A 491 -8.63 4.50 1.00
C LEU A 491 -9.19 3.11 0.69
N LEU A 492 -10.31 2.72 1.29
CA LEU A 492 -10.89 1.39 1.07
C LEU A 492 -11.20 1.15 -0.41
N ASN A 493 -11.68 2.18 -1.11
CA ASN A 493 -11.96 2.09 -2.55
C ASN A 493 -10.69 1.89 -3.40
N GLN A 494 -9.54 2.41 -2.98
CA GLN A 494 -8.29 2.40 -3.74
C GLN A 494 -7.13 1.68 -3.03
N ALA A 495 -7.36 1.01 -1.90
CA ALA A 495 -6.33 0.30 -1.13
C ALA A 495 -5.53 -0.69 -2.00
N PHE A 496 -6.21 -1.36 -2.93
CA PHE A 496 -5.63 -2.36 -3.82
C PHE A 496 -4.50 -1.84 -4.73
N THR A 497 -4.39 -0.52 -4.94
CA THR A 497 -3.32 0.12 -5.72
C THR A 497 -2.17 0.63 -4.85
N HIS A 498 -2.41 0.78 -3.54
CA HIS A 498 -1.43 1.33 -2.60
C HIS A 498 -0.16 0.47 -2.53
N ASN A 499 1.00 1.13 -2.57
CA ASN A 499 2.31 0.47 -2.49
C ASN A 499 2.54 -0.63 -3.55
N ILE A 500 1.79 -0.59 -4.64
CA ILE A 500 1.88 -1.45 -5.83
C ILE A 500 2.01 -0.58 -7.07
N VAL A 501 1.02 0.26 -7.34
CA VAL A 501 0.96 1.18 -8.48
C VAL A 501 1.51 2.56 -8.10
N MET A 502 0.98 3.11 -7.00
CA MET A 502 1.33 4.40 -6.43
C MET A 502 1.18 4.32 -4.91
N TYR A 503 1.85 5.22 -4.18
CA TYR A 503 1.54 5.43 -2.78
C TYR A 503 0.25 6.22 -2.63
N ALA A 504 -0.66 5.72 -1.81
CA ALA A 504 -1.91 6.38 -1.50
C ALA A 504 -1.67 7.64 -0.66
N ASP A 505 -2.21 8.78 -1.08
CA ASP A 505 -2.23 10.03 -0.33
C ASP A 505 -3.64 10.27 0.23
N PRO A 506 -3.86 10.12 1.54
CA PRO A 506 -5.16 10.36 2.17
C PRO A 506 -5.47 11.84 2.40
N ASP A 507 -4.64 12.77 1.95
CA ASP A 507 -4.48 14.14 2.40
C ASP A 507 -3.71 14.23 3.72
N THR A 508 -3.48 15.44 4.21
CA THR A 508 -2.75 15.68 5.45
C THR A 508 -3.45 15.08 6.66
N LEU A 509 -2.66 14.50 7.54
CA LEU A 509 -3.13 14.14 8.87
C LEU A 509 -3.25 15.41 9.73
N LEU A 510 -4.47 15.70 10.16
CA LEU A 510 -4.81 16.83 11.02
C LEU A 510 -5.42 16.31 12.34
N VAL A 511 -4.86 16.77 13.46
CA VAL A 511 -5.30 16.33 14.79
C VAL A 511 -5.75 17.49 15.70
N ARG A 512 -5.65 18.73 15.26
CA ARG A 512 -5.85 19.94 16.08
C ARG A 512 -7.28 20.11 16.63
N ASP A 513 -8.29 19.96 15.77
CA ASP A 513 -9.68 20.31 16.10
C ASP A 513 -10.54 19.10 16.46
N LEU A 514 -10.08 17.90 16.14
CA LEU A 514 -10.82 16.66 16.35
C LEU A 514 -10.89 16.29 17.85
N PRO A 515 -11.99 15.72 18.35
CA PRO A 515 -12.01 14.96 19.59
C PRO A 515 -10.87 13.91 19.61
N LEU A 516 -10.43 13.51 20.80
CA LEU A 516 -9.26 12.63 20.91
C LEU A 516 -9.44 11.30 20.18
N GLU A 517 -10.62 10.68 20.31
CA GLU A 517 -10.92 9.41 19.63
C GLU A 517 -10.93 9.56 18.11
N GLU A 518 -11.51 10.63 17.58
CA GLU A 518 -11.47 10.91 16.13
C GLU A 518 -10.04 11.17 15.61
N ALA A 519 -9.20 11.87 16.41
CA ALA A 519 -7.79 12.07 16.07
C ALA A 519 -7.00 10.76 16.06
N ARG A 520 -7.25 9.85 17.00
CA ARG A 520 -6.69 8.50 17.04
C ARG A 520 -7.14 7.68 15.84
N THR A 521 -8.41 7.77 15.47
CA THR A 521 -8.98 7.10 14.30
C THR A 521 -8.36 7.61 13.02
N SER A 522 -8.27 8.93 12.83
CA SER A 522 -7.62 9.54 11.66
C SER A 522 -6.15 9.11 11.55
N ALA A 523 -5.40 9.13 12.65
CA ALA A 523 -4.01 8.68 12.66
C ALA A 523 -3.88 7.18 12.33
N THR A 524 -4.83 6.35 12.78
CA THR A 524 -4.84 4.91 12.51
C THR A 524 -5.14 4.63 11.03
N ILE A 525 -6.09 5.35 10.43
CA ILE A 525 -6.42 5.27 8.99
C ILE A 525 -5.17 5.54 8.13
N VAL A 526 -4.34 6.49 8.53
CA VAL A 526 -3.12 6.87 7.79
C VAL A 526 -1.99 5.85 8.05
N ALA A 527 -1.72 5.54 9.30
CA ALA A 527 -0.51 4.82 9.71
C ALA A 527 -0.57 3.30 9.53
N LEU A 528 -1.74 2.68 9.76
CA LEU A 528 -1.85 1.22 9.72
C LEU A 528 -1.63 0.66 8.30
N PRO A 529 -2.19 1.27 7.24
CA PRO A 529 -1.90 0.85 5.86
C PRO A 529 -0.56 1.33 5.32
N GLY A 530 0.18 2.17 6.06
CA GLY A 530 1.46 2.71 5.61
C GLY A 530 1.34 3.71 4.45
N GLN A 531 0.32 4.57 4.47
CA GLN A 531 0.09 5.57 3.45
C GLN A 531 1.12 6.69 3.49
N LEU A 532 1.16 7.50 2.43
CA LEU A 532 1.83 8.79 2.45
C LEU A 532 1.38 9.57 3.69
N THR A 533 2.33 10.05 4.49
CA THR A 533 2.04 10.69 5.76
C THR A 533 2.57 12.12 5.78
N PHE A 534 1.71 13.05 5.41
CA PHE A 534 1.99 14.48 5.52
C PHE A 534 1.12 15.11 6.61
N PHE A 535 1.75 15.99 7.38
CA PHE A 535 1.08 16.77 8.42
C PHE A 535 0.72 18.16 7.89
N GLY A 536 -0.38 18.71 8.37
CA GLY A 536 -0.82 20.06 8.02
C GLY A 536 -1.22 20.88 9.24
N ASP A 537 -0.97 20.40 10.45
CA ASP A 537 -1.23 21.15 11.68
C ASP A 537 -0.19 22.24 11.88
N LYS A 538 -0.63 23.35 12.51
CA LYS A 538 0.28 24.35 13.07
C LYS A 538 1.01 23.73 14.26
N LEU A 539 2.28 23.38 14.08
CA LEU A 539 3.07 22.70 15.10
C LEU A 539 3.36 23.61 16.29
N ALA A 540 3.44 24.94 16.04
CA ALA A 540 3.60 25.92 17.10
C ALA A 540 2.34 25.98 17.99
N GLY A 541 2.48 25.45 19.21
CA GLY A 541 1.39 25.40 20.20
C GLY A 541 0.50 24.16 20.13
N LEU A 542 0.82 23.17 19.28
CA LEU A 542 0.14 21.88 19.30
C LEU A 542 0.37 21.18 20.64
N PRO A 543 -0.68 20.73 21.34
CA PRO A 543 -0.54 20.00 22.61
C PRO A 543 0.37 18.76 22.49
N SER A 544 1.14 18.47 23.53
CA SER A 544 2.10 17.35 23.52
C SER A 544 1.46 15.99 23.24
N GLU A 545 0.23 15.76 23.70
CA GLU A 545 -0.55 14.56 23.40
C GLU A 545 -0.84 14.44 21.88
N ARG A 546 -1.19 15.54 21.23
CA ARG A 546 -1.42 15.59 19.79
C ARG A 546 -0.12 15.41 19.00
N MET A 547 0.96 16.04 19.45
CA MET A 547 2.29 15.84 18.87
C MET A 547 2.72 14.37 18.97
N LYS A 548 2.44 13.69 20.09
CA LYS A 548 2.71 12.26 20.24
C LYS A 548 1.95 11.42 19.21
N ILE A 549 0.67 11.73 18.93
CA ILE A 549 -0.10 11.04 17.89
C ILE A 549 0.60 11.16 16.52
N LEU A 550 1.08 12.36 16.13
CA LEU A 550 1.84 12.54 14.89
C LEU A 550 3.13 11.71 14.88
N GLN A 551 3.88 11.68 15.97
CA GLN A 551 5.10 10.90 16.10
C GLN A 551 4.86 9.38 15.96
N GLN A 552 3.70 8.90 16.42
CA GLN A 552 3.32 7.49 16.39
C GLN A 552 2.90 6.99 14.99
N THR A 553 2.81 7.88 14.00
CA THR A 553 2.62 7.53 12.59
C THR A 553 3.93 7.43 11.80
N LEU A 554 5.07 7.74 12.44
CA LEU A 554 6.39 7.82 11.80
C LEU A 554 7.38 6.80 12.38
N PRO A 555 8.30 6.29 11.52
CA PRO A 555 8.32 6.38 10.06
C PRO A 555 7.19 5.57 9.45
N VAL A 556 6.87 5.80 8.18
CA VAL A 556 5.84 4.99 7.49
C VAL A 556 6.24 3.51 7.48
N ALA A 557 5.29 2.66 7.84
CA ALA A 557 5.45 1.21 7.72
C ALA A 557 5.32 0.79 6.25
N ASN A 558 6.17 -0.15 5.81
CA ASN A 558 6.09 -0.68 4.45
C ASN A 558 4.96 -1.73 4.35
N VAL A 559 3.75 -1.25 4.22
CA VAL A 559 2.52 -2.06 4.18
C VAL A 559 1.95 -2.07 2.76
N ARG A 560 1.42 -3.20 2.34
CA ARG A 560 0.68 -3.34 1.08
C ARG A 560 -0.64 -4.06 1.30
N PRO A 561 -1.62 -3.89 0.41
CA PRO A 561 -2.84 -4.68 0.43
C PRO A 561 -2.54 -6.14 0.06
N VAL A 562 -3.31 -7.03 0.62
CA VAL A 562 -3.36 -8.45 0.23
C VAL A 562 -4.48 -8.65 -0.80
N SER A 563 -5.56 -7.87 -0.69
CA SER A 563 -6.70 -7.93 -1.61
C SER A 563 -6.51 -6.98 -2.78
N LEU A 564 -6.47 -7.50 -4.01
CA LEU A 564 -6.21 -6.75 -5.24
C LEU A 564 -7.51 -6.33 -5.95
N TYR A 565 -8.48 -5.83 -5.18
CA TYR A 565 -9.77 -5.35 -5.65
C TYR A 565 -10.29 -4.22 -4.74
N PRO A 566 -11.14 -3.30 -5.25
CA PRO A 566 -11.66 -2.18 -4.48
C PRO A 566 -12.76 -2.61 -3.50
N TYR A 567 -12.84 -1.91 -2.36
CA TYR A 567 -13.96 -2.00 -1.43
C TYR A 567 -14.86 -0.78 -1.55
N PHE A 568 -16.18 -1.01 -1.68
CA PHE A 568 -17.18 0.06 -1.84
C PHE A 568 -18.01 0.32 -0.58
N ARG A 569 -17.57 -0.19 0.57
CA ARG A 569 -18.22 -0.02 1.87
C ARG A 569 -17.18 0.21 2.96
N MET A 570 -17.61 0.84 4.04
CA MET A 570 -16.77 1.03 5.23
C MET A 570 -16.58 -0.32 5.94
N LEU A 571 -15.34 -0.82 5.94
CA LEU A 571 -14.99 -2.06 6.62
C LEU A 571 -14.66 -1.77 8.08
N PRO A 572 -15.32 -2.43 9.05
CA PRO A 572 -15.12 -2.14 10.47
C PRO A 572 -13.85 -2.76 11.05
N VAL A 573 -13.21 -3.70 10.34
CA VAL A 573 -12.00 -4.36 10.82
C VAL A 573 -10.92 -4.28 9.76
N TRP A 574 -9.70 -3.86 10.17
CA TRP A 574 -8.52 -3.89 9.32
C TRP A 574 -7.47 -4.79 9.97
N ASN A 575 -6.98 -5.76 9.21
CA ASN A 575 -6.03 -6.76 9.68
C ASN A 575 -4.69 -6.59 8.98
N LEU A 576 -3.65 -6.27 9.74
CA LEU A 576 -2.27 -6.21 9.27
C LEU A 576 -1.52 -7.47 9.71
N SER A 577 -1.19 -8.32 8.76
CA SER A 577 -0.28 -9.44 9.01
C SER A 577 1.16 -8.94 9.04
N VAL A 578 1.86 -9.18 10.14
CA VAL A 578 3.25 -8.79 10.34
C VAL A 578 4.13 -10.03 10.36
N ASN A 579 5.20 -9.99 9.57
CA ASN A 579 6.28 -10.99 9.63
C ASN A 579 7.59 -10.28 9.98
N HIS A 580 7.97 -10.35 11.24
CA HIS A 580 9.16 -9.70 11.77
C HIS A 580 10.26 -10.74 12.06
N GLU A 581 11.49 -10.46 11.63
CA GLU A 581 12.61 -11.40 11.72
C GLU A 581 12.85 -11.92 13.14
N ARG A 582 12.70 -11.07 14.16
CA ARG A 582 12.98 -11.38 15.57
C ARG A 582 11.74 -11.70 16.40
N LEU A 583 10.60 -11.10 16.05
CA LEU A 583 9.34 -11.28 16.78
C LEU A 583 8.50 -12.44 16.23
N GLY A 584 8.79 -12.87 14.99
CA GLY A 584 8.00 -13.86 14.28
C GLY A 584 6.76 -13.27 13.61
N SER A 585 5.82 -14.13 13.27
CA SER A 585 4.57 -13.74 12.62
C SER A 585 3.47 -13.51 13.65
N TYR A 586 2.73 -12.41 13.50
CA TYR A 586 1.58 -12.03 14.33
C TYR A 586 0.66 -11.07 13.55
N ASN A 587 -0.47 -10.70 14.13
CA ASN A 587 -1.42 -9.81 13.48
C ASN A 587 -1.66 -8.56 14.32
N VAL A 588 -1.87 -7.42 13.64
CA VAL A 588 -2.35 -6.18 14.25
C VAL A 588 -3.74 -5.90 13.70
N VAL A 589 -4.73 -5.92 14.57
CA VAL A 589 -6.14 -5.81 14.20
C VAL A 589 -6.69 -4.49 14.71
N ALA A 590 -7.18 -3.65 13.80
CA ALA A 590 -7.88 -2.42 14.14
C ALA A 590 -9.39 -2.62 14.03
N PHE A 591 -10.10 -2.26 15.09
CA PHE A 591 -11.55 -2.32 15.20
C PHE A 591 -12.10 -0.90 15.16
N PHE A 592 -12.76 -0.53 14.07
CA PHE A 592 -13.30 0.81 13.86
C PHE A 592 -14.80 0.86 14.14
N ASN A 593 -15.22 1.87 14.87
CA ASN A 593 -16.60 2.25 15.00
C ASN A 593 -16.88 3.54 14.22
N TRP A 594 -17.55 3.40 13.08
CA TRP A 594 -17.86 4.52 12.19
C TRP A 594 -19.15 5.27 12.60
N GLY A 595 -19.88 4.75 13.59
CA GLY A 595 -21.18 5.29 14.05
C GLY A 595 -21.07 6.23 15.25
N ASP A 596 -22.19 6.89 15.54
CA ASP A 596 -22.33 7.92 16.57
C ASP A 596 -22.58 7.35 17.99
N GLU A 597 -22.75 6.04 18.14
CA GLU A 597 -22.95 5.34 19.42
C GLU A 597 -21.82 4.33 19.66
N ALA A 598 -21.53 4.05 20.93
CA ALA A 598 -20.58 2.99 21.28
C ALA A 598 -21.06 1.63 20.76
N ALA A 599 -20.16 0.83 20.20
CA ALA A 599 -20.49 -0.45 19.60
C ALA A 599 -19.48 -1.54 19.94
N THR A 600 -19.94 -2.77 20.06
CA THR A 600 -19.06 -3.93 20.11
C THR A 600 -18.76 -4.39 18.69
N ILE A 601 -17.50 -4.29 18.29
CA ILE A 601 -17.02 -4.75 16.98
C ILE A 601 -16.38 -6.12 17.16
N SER A 602 -16.78 -7.08 16.33
CA SER A 602 -16.36 -8.49 16.45
C SER A 602 -15.88 -9.06 15.14
N VAL A 603 -14.89 -9.97 15.22
CA VAL A 603 -14.34 -10.70 14.08
C VAL A 603 -13.92 -12.10 14.51
N THR A 604 -14.11 -13.09 13.65
CA THR A 604 -13.64 -14.45 13.89
C THR A 604 -12.18 -14.63 13.45
N PRO A 605 -11.42 -15.58 14.04
CA PRO A 605 -10.09 -15.94 13.54
C PRO A 605 -10.09 -16.31 12.05
N ALA A 606 -11.11 -17.00 11.58
CA ALA A 606 -11.26 -17.38 10.17
C ALA A 606 -11.37 -16.17 9.23
N GLU A 607 -12.11 -15.11 9.61
CA GLU A 607 -12.20 -13.86 8.84
C GLU A 607 -10.86 -13.10 8.81
N LEU A 608 -10.04 -13.24 9.86
CA LEU A 608 -8.69 -12.70 9.90
C LEU A 608 -7.67 -13.56 9.11
N GLY A 609 -8.02 -14.79 8.74
CA GLY A 609 -7.12 -15.74 8.11
C GLY A 609 -6.08 -16.32 9.06
N ILE A 610 -6.37 -16.39 10.36
CA ILE A 610 -5.48 -16.93 11.39
C ILE A 610 -6.05 -18.21 12.01
N PRO A 611 -5.22 -19.07 12.62
CA PRO A 611 -5.70 -20.27 13.34
C PRO A 611 -6.68 -19.91 14.47
N ASP A 612 -7.63 -20.80 14.72
CA ASP A 612 -8.55 -20.65 15.85
C ASP A 612 -7.92 -21.28 17.12
N VAL A 613 -7.13 -20.48 17.80
CA VAL A 613 -6.40 -20.80 19.03
C VAL A 613 -6.50 -19.65 20.02
N ASP A 614 -6.04 -19.84 21.25
CA ASP A 614 -5.92 -18.75 22.22
C ASP A 614 -4.95 -17.67 21.73
N TYR A 615 -5.25 -16.39 21.96
CA TYR A 615 -4.37 -15.25 21.70
C TYR A 615 -4.21 -14.37 22.93
N THR A 616 -3.02 -13.82 23.07
CA THR A 616 -2.72 -12.70 23.97
C THR A 616 -2.32 -11.49 23.14
N GLY A 617 -2.57 -10.29 23.63
CA GLY A 617 -2.23 -9.10 22.86
C GLY A 617 -2.17 -7.84 23.70
N PHE A 618 -1.88 -6.75 23.00
CA PHE A 618 -1.76 -5.43 23.56
C PHE A 618 -2.58 -4.43 22.75
N GLU A 619 -3.50 -3.71 23.41
CA GLU A 619 -4.26 -2.62 22.82
C GLU A 619 -3.47 -1.31 22.94
N PHE A 620 -3.20 -0.69 21.79
CA PHE A 620 -2.25 0.41 21.61
C PHE A 620 -2.68 1.71 22.29
N TRP A 621 -3.94 2.14 22.08
CA TRP A 621 -4.39 3.46 22.51
C TRP A 621 -4.65 3.56 24.01
N GLU A 622 -5.14 2.51 24.62
CA GLU A 622 -5.42 2.44 26.06
C GLU A 622 -4.31 1.74 26.86
N GLN A 623 -3.30 1.19 26.16
CA GLN A 623 -2.16 0.51 26.75
C GLN A 623 -2.55 -0.59 27.75
N ARG A 624 -3.42 -1.49 27.30
CA ARG A 624 -3.93 -2.59 28.12
C ARG A 624 -3.79 -3.94 27.43
N VAL A 625 -3.77 -4.99 28.26
CA VAL A 625 -3.77 -6.37 27.77
C VAL A 625 -5.08 -6.68 27.05
N PHE A 626 -4.97 -7.40 25.97
CA PHE A 626 -6.07 -8.07 25.27
C PHE A 626 -5.87 -9.58 25.38
N SER A 627 -6.93 -10.33 25.59
CA SER A 627 -6.89 -11.79 25.51
C SER A 627 -8.12 -12.32 24.81
N TYR A 628 -7.91 -13.36 24.03
CA TYR A 628 -8.95 -14.13 23.37
C TYR A 628 -8.76 -15.61 23.72
N LYS A 629 -9.86 -16.27 24.03
CA LYS A 629 -9.91 -17.71 24.21
C LYS A 629 -10.68 -18.34 23.05
N VAL A 630 -10.22 -19.49 22.60
CA VAL A 630 -10.89 -20.23 21.51
C VAL A 630 -12.38 -20.50 21.81
N THR A 631 -12.73 -20.58 23.09
CA THR A 631 -14.11 -20.73 23.55
C THR A 631 -15.00 -19.53 23.28
N ASP A 632 -14.42 -18.34 23.07
CA ASP A 632 -15.15 -17.09 22.84
C ASP A 632 -15.66 -16.97 21.40
N LYS A 633 -15.11 -17.78 20.48
CA LYS A 633 -15.45 -17.88 19.04
C LYS A 633 -15.23 -16.62 18.22
N GLN A 634 -15.18 -15.45 18.83
CA GLN A 634 -14.97 -14.14 18.20
C GLN A 634 -14.08 -13.26 19.04
N LEU A 635 -13.15 -12.56 18.39
CA LEU A 635 -12.45 -11.43 19.00
C LEU A 635 -13.41 -10.25 19.02
N SER A 636 -13.67 -9.69 20.20
CA SER A 636 -14.67 -8.63 20.37
C SER A 636 -14.12 -7.50 21.24
N LEU A 637 -14.35 -6.25 20.83
CA LEU A 637 -13.96 -5.06 21.58
C LEU A 637 -15.09 -4.03 21.57
N GLU A 638 -15.29 -3.40 22.70
CA GLU A 638 -16.11 -2.20 22.79
C GLU A 638 -15.31 -1.00 22.27
N VAL A 639 -15.88 -0.30 21.30
CA VAL A 639 -15.27 0.84 20.63
C VAL A 639 -16.17 2.05 20.77
N PRO A 640 -15.68 3.17 21.30
CA PRO A 640 -16.48 4.38 21.47
C PRO A 640 -16.93 4.95 20.12
N PRO A 641 -17.89 5.89 20.10
CA PRO A 641 -18.30 6.57 18.88
C PRO A 641 -17.09 7.16 18.15
N HIS A 642 -17.03 7.01 16.82
CA HIS A 642 -15.95 7.50 15.96
C HIS A 642 -14.54 6.99 16.34
N GLY A 643 -14.48 6.00 17.22
CA GLY A 643 -13.24 5.50 17.80
C GLY A 643 -12.63 4.33 17.05
N VAL A 644 -11.43 3.97 17.48
CA VAL A 644 -10.69 2.79 17.03
C VAL A 644 -9.99 2.11 18.21
N ARG A 645 -9.88 0.79 18.15
CA ARG A 645 -9.00 -0.01 19.02
C ARG A 645 -8.04 -0.80 18.16
N VAL A 646 -6.76 -0.73 18.47
CA VAL A 646 -5.69 -1.35 17.69
C VAL A 646 -4.94 -2.36 18.54
N VAL A 647 -5.08 -3.63 18.22
CA VAL A 647 -4.57 -4.74 19.04
C VAL A 647 -3.54 -5.55 18.27
N ALA A 648 -2.32 -5.62 18.78
CA ALA A 648 -1.37 -6.65 18.35
C ALA A 648 -1.72 -7.96 19.04
N ILE A 649 -1.97 -9.03 18.27
CA ILE A 649 -2.36 -10.35 18.80
C ILE A 649 -1.31 -11.40 18.48
N HIS A 650 -0.95 -12.18 19.48
CA HIS A 650 0.07 -13.22 19.40
C HIS A 650 -0.44 -14.53 19.97
N PRO A 651 -0.05 -15.68 19.43
CA PRO A 651 -0.18 -16.95 20.16
C PRO A 651 0.56 -16.84 21.50
N PRO A 652 -0.06 -17.21 22.64
CA PRO A 652 0.58 -17.08 23.95
C PRO A 652 1.76 -18.06 24.06
N ARG A 653 2.83 -17.60 24.72
CA ARG A 653 4.02 -18.42 25.06
C ARG A 653 4.10 -18.60 26.56
N ASP A 654 4.69 -19.70 27.01
CA ASP A 654 4.92 -20.00 28.41
C ASP A 654 6.19 -19.30 28.98
N ILE A 655 6.69 -18.28 28.27
CA ILE A 655 7.84 -17.46 28.64
C ILE A 655 7.44 -15.98 28.54
N PRO A 656 8.16 -15.05 29.19
CA PRO A 656 7.97 -13.62 28.99
C PRO A 656 8.04 -13.25 27.52
N GLN A 657 7.00 -12.57 27.03
CA GLN A 657 6.76 -12.35 25.60
C GLN A 657 6.52 -10.86 25.32
N TRP A 658 7.20 -10.32 24.31
CA TRP A 658 6.86 -9.00 23.76
C TRP A 658 5.45 -9.06 23.16
N VAL A 659 4.61 -8.08 23.48
CA VAL A 659 3.24 -7.98 22.98
C VAL A 659 2.94 -6.65 22.29
N GLY A 660 3.82 -5.64 22.45
CA GLY A 660 3.66 -4.35 21.79
C GLY A 660 4.62 -3.29 22.32
N SER A 661 4.52 -2.10 21.76
CA SER A 661 5.19 -0.88 22.23
C SER A 661 4.33 0.35 21.96
N ASP A 662 4.68 1.50 22.55
CA ASP A 662 4.04 2.78 22.24
C ASP A 662 4.72 3.54 21.09
N ARG A 663 5.59 2.87 20.32
CA ARG A 663 6.41 3.47 19.27
C ARG A 663 5.61 3.86 18.03
N HIS A 664 4.80 2.95 17.50
CA HIS A 664 4.10 3.13 16.24
C HIS A 664 2.75 2.42 16.23
N ILE A 665 1.73 3.07 15.63
CA ILE A 665 0.35 2.55 15.57
C ILE A 665 0.27 1.18 14.89
N ALA A 666 1.07 0.93 13.85
CA ALA A 666 1.08 -0.36 13.17
C ALA A 666 1.70 -1.49 14.01
N GLN A 667 2.28 -1.21 15.18
CA GLN A 667 2.87 -2.18 16.10
C GLN A 667 3.72 -3.26 15.40
N ASN A 668 4.43 -2.88 14.34
CA ASN A 668 5.19 -3.80 13.50
C ASN A 668 6.61 -4.09 14.02
N GLY A 669 6.93 -3.67 15.27
CA GLY A 669 8.19 -3.96 15.94
C GLY A 669 9.42 -3.26 15.34
N MET A 670 9.24 -2.16 14.60
CA MET A 670 10.33 -1.46 13.91
C MET A 670 11.46 -0.95 14.83
N GLU A 671 11.19 -0.84 16.11
CA GLU A 671 12.19 -0.50 17.13
C GLU A 671 13.02 -1.69 17.59
N VAL A 672 12.57 -2.93 17.34
CA VAL A 672 13.21 -4.16 17.81
C VAL A 672 14.25 -4.63 16.80
N MET A 673 15.52 -4.45 17.12
CA MET A 673 16.64 -4.89 16.27
C MET A 673 17.05 -6.32 16.56
N ASP A 674 16.98 -6.71 17.84
CA ASP A 674 17.20 -8.08 18.30
C ASP A 674 16.36 -8.38 19.55
N LEU A 675 15.92 -9.64 19.68
CA LEU A 675 15.20 -10.13 20.85
C LEU A 675 15.37 -11.64 21.00
N GLY A 676 15.83 -12.07 22.19
CA GLY A 676 16.04 -13.48 22.48
C GLY A 676 15.78 -13.84 23.94
N TRP A 677 15.24 -15.06 24.15
CA TRP A 677 15.04 -15.64 25.48
C TRP A 677 16.14 -16.65 25.82
N ASP A 678 16.84 -16.43 26.93
CA ASP A 678 17.80 -17.38 27.50
C ASP A 678 17.10 -18.21 28.61
N ALA A 679 16.69 -19.42 28.28
CA ALA A 679 15.97 -20.31 29.19
C ALA A 679 16.85 -20.81 30.36
N ARG A 680 18.19 -20.79 30.23
CA ARG A 680 19.10 -21.23 31.30
C ARG A 680 19.25 -20.18 32.40
N GLN A 681 19.12 -18.93 32.01
CA GLN A 681 19.30 -17.79 32.91
C GLN A 681 17.98 -17.06 33.22
N ASN A 682 16.85 -17.49 32.63
CA ASN A 682 15.54 -16.81 32.68
C ASN A 682 15.65 -15.32 32.30
N ARG A 683 16.32 -15.04 31.17
CA ARG A 683 16.60 -13.67 30.73
C ARG A 683 16.01 -13.40 29.34
N LEU A 684 15.37 -12.25 29.22
CA LEU A 684 15.02 -11.65 27.94
C LEU A 684 16.03 -10.57 27.59
N ARG A 685 16.75 -10.74 26.50
CA ARG A 685 17.76 -9.80 26.01
C ARG A 685 17.45 -9.33 24.63
N GLY A 686 17.85 -8.13 24.29
CA GLY A 686 17.70 -7.61 22.95
C GLY A 686 18.34 -6.25 22.77
N THR A 687 18.23 -5.77 21.54
CA THR A 687 18.68 -4.44 21.10
C THR A 687 17.51 -3.67 20.53
N LEU A 688 17.35 -2.42 20.97
CA LEU A 688 16.30 -1.52 20.53
C LEU A 688 16.88 -0.28 19.88
N ARG A 689 16.19 0.24 18.88
CA ARG A 689 16.46 1.55 18.27
C ARG A 689 15.59 2.61 18.93
N LEU A 690 16.22 3.53 19.65
CA LEU A 690 15.56 4.62 20.36
C LEU A 690 15.70 5.95 19.61
N VAL A 691 14.67 6.77 19.68
CA VAL A 691 14.69 8.17 19.22
C VAL A 691 15.15 9.05 20.37
N GLY A 692 16.22 9.83 20.18
CA GLY A 692 16.83 10.61 21.24
C GLY A 692 15.89 11.64 21.86
N SER A 693 15.99 11.79 23.17
CA SER A 693 15.17 12.65 24.01
C SER A 693 13.67 12.27 24.13
N PHE A 694 13.25 11.19 23.47
CA PHE A 694 11.88 10.69 23.54
C PHE A 694 11.83 9.32 24.21
N PRO A 695 10.92 9.09 25.17
CA PRO A 695 10.77 7.79 25.80
C PRO A 695 10.12 6.79 24.83
N LEU A 696 10.53 5.53 24.97
CA LEU A 696 9.90 4.36 24.33
C LEU A 696 9.47 3.41 25.43
N THR A 697 8.22 2.95 25.41
CA THR A 697 7.73 1.93 26.33
C THR A 697 7.48 0.62 25.61
N LEU A 698 8.18 -0.43 26.03
CA LEU A 698 7.91 -1.81 25.66
C LEU A 698 6.91 -2.44 26.60
N PHE A 699 6.05 -3.29 26.06
CA PHE A 699 5.07 -4.06 26.79
C PHE A 699 5.35 -5.55 26.62
N LEU A 700 5.53 -6.23 27.77
CA LEU A 700 5.76 -7.66 27.85
C LEU A 700 4.63 -8.32 28.63
N ARG A 701 4.12 -9.44 28.12
CA ARG A 701 3.31 -10.35 28.92
C ARG A 701 4.25 -11.25 29.73
N VAL A 702 4.03 -11.33 31.05
CA VAL A 702 4.76 -12.21 31.96
C VAL A 702 3.81 -13.31 32.43
N PRO A 703 3.97 -14.58 32.02
CA PRO A 703 3.13 -15.67 32.49
C PRO A 703 3.33 -15.94 33.98
N ASP A 704 2.36 -16.55 34.66
CA ASP A 704 2.34 -16.86 36.11
C ASP A 704 3.54 -17.70 36.57
N SER A 705 4.15 -18.44 35.66
CA SER A 705 5.37 -19.23 35.88
C SER A 705 6.62 -18.39 36.05
N TYR A 706 6.55 -17.07 35.85
CA TYR A 706 7.69 -16.17 35.99
C TYR A 706 7.32 -14.91 36.79
N ARG A 707 8.31 -14.35 37.48
CA ARG A 707 8.24 -13.05 38.15
C ARG A 707 9.36 -12.16 37.67
N PHE A 708 9.03 -10.91 37.38
CA PHE A 708 10.02 -9.89 37.08
C PHE A 708 10.94 -9.66 38.28
N GLU A 709 12.24 -9.60 38.06
CA GLU A 709 13.23 -9.31 39.06
C GLU A 709 13.91 -7.95 38.85
N ARG A 710 14.49 -7.75 37.67
CA ARG A 710 15.16 -6.51 37.33
C ARG A 710 15.30 -6.31 35.83
N ALA A 711 15.39 -5.04 35.41
CA ALA A 711 15.76 -4.66 34.04
C ALA A 711 16.97 -3.76 34.06
N ALA A 712 17.84 -3.89 33.07
CA ALA A 712 18.99 -3.05 32.86
C ALA A 712 19.14 -2.68 31.39
N CYS A 713 19.60 -1.47 31.10
CA CYS A 713 19.84 -0.97 29.78
C CYS A 713 21.19 -0.31 29.68
N LYS A 714 21.85 -0.47 28.55
CA LYS A 714 23.11 0.21 28.27
C LYS A 714 22.81 1.59 27.67
N GLU A 715 23.44 2.64 28.22
CA GLU A 715 23.35 4.03 27.75
C GLU A 715 21.90 4.62 27.68
N ALA A 716 20.94 4.03 28.38
CA ALA A 716 19.59 4.52 28.51
C ALA A 716 19.10 4.45 29.96
N SER A 717 18.24 5.39 30.37
CA SER A 717 17.48 5.22 31.61
C SER A 717 16.39 4.16 31.40
N CYS A 718 16.09 3.40 32.46
CA CYS A 718 15.11 2.34 32.45
C CYS A 718 14.16 2.49 33.66
N ARG A 719 12.88 2.61 33.39
CA ARG A 719 11.81 2.60 34.40
C ARG A 719 10.89 1.42 34.12
N VAL A 720 10.49 0.72 35.17
CA VAL A 720 9.65 -0.46 35.06
C VAL A 720 8.38 -0.30 35.89
N GLU A 721 7.26 -0.64 35.30
CA GLU A 721 5.96 -0.72 35.96
C GLU A 721 5.31 -2.06 35.60
N GLN A 722 4.71 -2.73 36.60
CA GLN A 722 3.97 -3.98 36.36
C GLN A 722 2.53 -3.85 36.85
N LYS A 723 1.57 -4.26 36.00
CA LYS A 723 0.14 -4.36 36.33
C LYS A 723 -0.36 -5.74 35.91
N GLY A 724 -0.59 -6.59 36.90
CA GLY A 724 -0.94 -7.99 36.62
C GLY A 724 0.15 -8.69 35.85
N ASP A 725 -0.19 -9.30 34.71
CA ASP A 725 0.73 -9.98 33.79
C ASP A 725 1.41 -9.04 32.78
N LEU A 726 1.04 -7.75 32.74
CA LEU A 726 1.67 -6.75 31.87
C LEU A 726 2.82 -6.03 32.56
N LEU A 727 4.02 -6.16 31.99
CA LEU A 727 5.23 -5.45 32.38
C LEU A 727 5.53 -4.35 31.34
N ALA A 728 5.50 -3.10 31.78
CA ALA A 728 5.84 -1.93 30.98
C ALA A 728 7.27 -1.47 31.31
N ILE A 729 8.11 -1.35 30.29
CA ILE A 729 9.52 -0.95 30.43
C ILE A 729 9.75 0.27 29.57
N THR A 730 9.89 1.43 30.24
CA THR A 730 10.13 2.70 29.57
C THR A 730 11.64 3.00 29.54
N LEU A 731 12.15 3.17 28.32
CA LEU A 731 13.54 3.48 28.05
C LEU A 731 13.67 4.88 27.45
N GLN A 732 14.72 5.59 27.84
CA GLN A 732 15.02 6.90 27.29
C GLN A 732 16.53 7.15 27.26
N ARG A 733 17.01 7.70 26.14
CA ARG A 733 18.40 8.15 25.98
C ARG A 733 18.43 9.56 25.39
N THR A 734 19.54 10.27 25.54
CA THR A 734 19.69 11.66 25.07
C THR A 734 19.85 11.77 23.55
N LYS A 735 20.49 10.78 22.91
CA LYS A 735 20.74 10.73 21.47
C LYS A 735 20.06 9.52 20.85
N SER A 736 19.60 9.66 19.62
CA SER A 736 19.08 8.53 18.83
C SER A 736 20.16 7.46 18.61
N GLY A 737 19.75 6.21 18.56
CA GLY A 737 20.64 5.08 18.31
C GLY A 737 20.18 3.80 19.00
N GLU A 738 20.98 2.76 18.84
CA GLU A 738 20.69 1.45 19.40
C GLU A 738 21.11 1.37 20.87
N THR A 739 20.40 0.57 21.64
CA THR A 739 20.67 0.29 23.05
C THR A 739 20.34 -1.16 23.38
N ASP A 740 21.26 -1.82 24.10
CA ASP A 740 21.03 -3.17 24.59
C ASP A 740 20.24 -3.12 25.90
N PHE A 741 19.36 -4.09 26.08
CA PHE A 741 18.62 -4.31 27.32
C PHE A 741 18.71 -5.77 27.79
N ASP A 742 18.62 -5.96 29.09
CA ASP A 742 18.65 -7.26 29.77
C ASP A 742 17.59 -7.26 30.86
N ILE A 743 16.65 -8.19 30.81
CA ILE A 743 15.57 -8.35 31.77
C ILE A 743 15.67 -9.73 32.39
N LEU A 744 15.80 -9.76 33.73
CA LEU A 744 15.88 -10.97 34.51
C LEU A 744 14.52 -11.31 35.14
N PHE A 745 14.18 -12.57 35.05
CA PHE A 745 13.00 -13.16 35.69
C PHE A 745 13.40 -14.30 36.60
N THR A 746 12.59 -14.57 37.62
CA THR A 746 12.66 -15.79 38.45
C THR A 746 11.51 -16.71 38.11
N ALA A 747 11.76 -18.02 38.03
CA ALA A 747 10.69 -19.01 37.90
C ALA A 747 9.88 -18.99 39.22
N SER A 748 8.54 -18.99 39.09
CA SER A 748 7.60 -18.98 40.22
C SER A 748 7.44 -20.34 40.85
#